data_0f02fb4170ac8429b7a50440d5c3c01a
#
_entry.id   0f02fb4170ac8429b7a50440d5c3c01a
#
_cell.length_a   1.000
_cell.length_b   1.000
_cell.length_c   1.000
_cell.angle_alpha   90.00
_cell.angle_beta   90.00
_cell.angle_gamma   90.00
#
_symmetry.space_group_name_H-M   'P 1'
#
loop_
_entity.id
_entity.type
_entity.pdbx_description
1 polymer ?
#
loop_
_entity_poly.entity_id
_entity_poly.type
_entity_poly.pdbx_seq_one_letter_code
_entity_poly.pdbx_strand_id
1 'polypeptide(L)'
;MNRLLTAALGAMAVAVSTSALAQALPDAPPISAYGELPALQDAALSPSGRIAMLATVNGDRVVLMLDPKLKPLNMIKVGDIKVRGIDWAGDDMVLVTRTDTQELGDRYIASQAEFANIMIVPVDPGKPVRTVFADEREIMNAVQGNYGVRQIGGKWYGFYGGSPMERNQAGTYYYNGAPLTLYRVDLESGATRRVDAGRTRSEGRRYLIDGRGDVSVTMDYEYATDRWSLKNASGTELASGTTPDGSAGLTAFTQDGTGVIYSTYIDDDVETMKYYAVPLTGGTPQEMFAGEDIEAFYRNPWDGRIVGYRTENNDRKPVFFDEAWETEVRNIYQGFDAQNGSIAQWTPDLSKVLVTTGGNADSGTWYLLDTVAKGAQVIGRERPQIGPRFVGAVSTYEYTAADGLELEGILTLPPGIEAKNLPVVMLPHGGPASHDYEQFDWWAQALASRGYAVFQPNFRGSTNRDKAFVDAGNGEWGRKMQTDITDGMMALAADGIVDPERACIVGASYGGYAALAGVTVEQGVYRCAVAVAGVSDLASMVDQERRETGSKELVEYWIEKMGPKDELDSISPRKLAAQADAPIMLIHGRDDTVVPYRQSTIMADALRSAGKPYELVELDGEDHWLSLSATRLKMLEETVRFVEKHNPAD
;
A
#
# COMPACT_ATOMS: atom_id res chain seq x y z
N MET A 1 49.71 -80.49 -6.70
CA MET A 1 49.80 -80.12 -5.25
C MET A 1 49.92 -78.63 -5.18
N ASN A 2 49.22 -78.05 -4.27
CA ASN A 2 49.14 -76.66 -3.83
C ASN A 2 48.10 -75.78 -4.55
N ARG A 3 47.01 -75.63 -3.82
CA ARG A 3 45.96 -74.61 -3.97
C ARG A 3 46.45 -73.29 -3.45
N LEU A 4 46.14 -72.20 -4.15
CA LEU A 4 46.17 -70.84 -3.61
C LEU A 4 44.78 -70.26 -3.69
N LEU A 5 44.21 -69.98 -2.51
CA LEU A 5 42.99 -69.16 -2.33
C LEU A 5 43.34 -67.70 -2.57
N THR A 6 42.59 -67.04 -3.44
CA THR A 6 42.56 -65.57 -3.55
C THR A 6 41.30 -65.06 -2.91
N ALA A 7 41.44 -64.33 -1.80
CA ALA A 7 40.34 -63.59 -1.11
C ALA A 7 40.07 -62.26 -1.86
N ALA A 8 38.84 -62.06 -2.33
CA ALA A 8 38.37 -60.80 -2.87
C ALA A 8 37.88 -59.90 -1.68
N LEU A 9 38.62 -58.81 -1.40
CA LEU A 9 38.11 -57.71 -0.57
C LEU A 9 37.27 -56.81 -1.45
N GLY A 10 35.96 -56.82 -1.21
CA GLY A 10 35.04 -55.83 -1.74
C GLY A 10 35.16 -54.52 -0.91
N ALA A 11 35.67 -53.48 -1.53
CA ALA A 11 35.61 -52.12 -0.97
C ALA A 11 34.21 -51.54 -1.23
N MET A 12 33.36 -51.45 -0.20
CA MET A 12 32.16 -50.64 -0.21
C MET A 12 32.58 -49.16 -0.15
N ALA A 13 32.49 -48.44 -1.26
CA ALA A 13 32.58 -46.99 -1.27
C ALA A 13 31.25 -46.45 -0.72
N VAL A 14 31.25 -45.99 0.52
CA VAL A 14 30.16 -45.17 1.07
C VAL A 14 30.33 -43.81 0.40
N ALA A 15 29.43 -43.51 -0.56
CA ALA A 15 29.28 -42.17 -1.07
C ALA A 15 28.63 -41.32 0.03
N VAL A 16 29.43 -40.58 0.77
CA VAL A 16 28.96 -39.49 1.61
C VAL A 16 28.59 -38.38 0.65
N SER A 17 27.27 -38.26 0.37
CA SER A 17 26.72 -37.06 -0.25
C SER A 17 26.90 -35.91 0.75
N THR A 18 27.92 -35.10 0.59
CA THR A 18 27.99 -33.79 1.21
C THR A 18 26.95 -32.94 0.52
N SER A 19 25.78 -32.81 1.13
CA SER A 19 24.87 -31.72 0.82
C SER A 19 25.67 -30.42 1.00
N ALA A 20 25.88 -29.70 -0.07
CA ALA A 20 26.45 -28.35 -0.01
C ALA A 20 25.42 -27.50 0.73
N LEU A 21 25.73 -27.12 1.95
CA LEU A 21 24.93 -26.23 2.76
C LEU A 21 24.85 -24.88 2.04
N ALA A 22 23.63 -24.38 1.83
CA ALA A 22 23.39 -23.05 1.30
C ALA A 22 23.78 -22.03 2.40
N GLN A 23 24.97 -21.49 2.32
CA GLN A 23 25.49 -20.58 3.32
C GLN A 23 25.25 -19.14 2.87
N ALA A 24 24.60 -18.32 3.72
CA ALA A 24 24.46 -16.88 3.49
C ALA A 24 25.81 -16.26 3.11
N LEU A 25 25.79 -15.25 2.24
CA LEU A 25 27.03 -14.58 1.83
C LEU A 25 27.78 -14.09 3.07
N PRO A 26 29.12 -14.34 3.16
CA PRO A 26 29.92 -13.68 4.18
C PRO A 26 29.71 -12.17 4.10
N ASP A 27 29.56 -11.52 5.24
CA ASP A 27 29.29 -10.08 5.36
C ASP A 27 27.91 -9.61 4.85
N ALA A 28 26.88 -10.47 4.85
CA ALA A 28 25.51 -10.05 4.55
C ALA A 28 25.07 -8.87 5.44
N PRO A 29 24.32 -7.88 4.89
CA PRO A 29 23.84 -6.76 5.68
C PRO A 29 23.02 -7.22 6.89
N PRO A 30 23.07 -6.47 8.02
CA PRO A 30 22.23 -6.79 9.17
C PRO A 30 20.75 -6.68 8.82
N ILE A 31 19.88 -7.37 9.56
CA ILE A 31 18.42 -7.31 9.34
C ILE A 31 17.90 -5.88 9.43
N SER A 32 18.51 -5.04 10.26
CA SER A 32 18.15 -3.61 10.37
C SER A 32 18.28 -2.86 9.05
N ALA A 33 19.20 -3.23 8.17
CA ALA A 33 19.30 -2.61 6.83
C ALA A 33 18.05 -2.82 5.96
N TYR A 34 17.31 -3.88 6.21
CA TYR A 34 16.04 -4.19 5.52
C TYR A 34 14.81 -3.68 6.31
N GLY A 35 14.79 -3.92 7.63
CA GLY A 35 13.61 -3.69 8.48
C GLY A 35 13.39 -2.23 8.89
N GLU A 36 14.45 -1.42 9.03
CA GLU A 36 14.27 0.00 9.30
C GLU A 36 13.60 0.74 8.13
N LEU A 37 12.98 1.88 8.41
CA LEU A 37 12.46 2.75 7.35
C LEU A 37 13.58 3.18 6.40
N PRO A 38 13.30 3.41 5.10
CA PRO A 38 14.31 3.82 4.13
C PRO A 38 15.08 5.07 4.56
N ALA A 39 16.38 5.14 4.25
CA ALA A 39 17.20 6.32 4.50
C ALA A 39 16.70 7.54 3.70
N LEU A 40 16.20 7.32 2.46
CA LEU A 40 15.35 8.26 1.72
C LEU A 40 14.03 7.55 1.43
N GLN A 41 12.95 8.01 2.04
CA GLN A 41 11.64 7.35 1.93
C GLN A 41 10.76 7.99 0.87
N ASP A 42 10.82 9.31 0.71
CA ASP A 42 9.96 10.06 -0.19
C ASP A 42 10.65 11.36 -0.63
N ALA A 43 10.34 11.85 -1.82
CA ALA A 43 10.83 13.12 -2.31
C ALA A 43 9.78 13.81 -3.19
N ALA A 44 9.69 15.14 -3.08
CA ALA A 44 8.74 15.96 -3.82
C ALA A 44 9.41 17.17 -4.48
N LEU A 45 8.90 17.60 -5.65
CA LEU A 45 9.35 18.75 -6.41
C LEU A 45 8.42 19.95 -6.25
N SER A 46 8.99 21.12 -5.97
CA SER A 46 8.27 22.39 -6.10
C SER A 46 8.14 22.80 -7.56
N PRO A 47 7.29 23.78 -7.90
CA PRO A 47 7.18 24.30 -9.27
C PRO A 47 8.50 24.79 -9.88
N SER A 48 9.41 25.34 -9.09
CA SER A 48 10.73 25.81 -9.56
C SER A 48 11.82 24.73 -9.48
N GLY A 49 11.49 23.48 -9.11
CA GLY A 49 12.43 22.37 -8.99
C GLY A 49 13.23 22.34 -7.67
N ARG A 50 12.76 23.00 -6.59
CA ARG A 50 13.23 22.73 -5.23
C ARG A 50 12.80 21.31 -4.83
N ILE A 51 13.58 20.67 -3.98
CA ILE A 51 13.32 19.29 -3.56
C ILE A 51 13.02 19.27 -2.06
N ALA A 52 11.93 18.63 -1.66
CA ALA A 52 11.72 18.17 -0.29
C ALA A 52 12.00 16.67 -0.23
N MET A 53 12.67 16.22 0.82
CA MET A 53 13.02 14.82 1.03
C MET A 53 12.61 14.40 2.44
N LEU A 54 11.89 13.29 2.56
CA LEU A 54 11.67 12.60 3.83
C LEU A 54 12.80 11.58 4.00
N ALA A 55 13.73 11.87 4.90
CA ALA A 55 14.95 11.09 5.02
C ALA A 55 15.35 10.83 6.48
N THR A 56 16.24 9.85 6.68
CA THR A 56 16.92 9.61 7.96
C THR A 56 18.34 10.14 7.90
N VAL A 57 18.65 11.12 8.74
CA VAL A 57 19.97 11.77 8.79
C VAL A 57 20.52 11.63 10.22
N ASN A 58 21.64 10.94 10.36
CA ASN A 58 22.28 10.65 11.66
C ASN A 58 21.33 10.00 12.69
N GLY A 59 20.44 9.15 12.23
CA GLY A 59 19.43 8.48 13.05
C GLY A 59 18.15 9.29 13.33
N ASP A 60 18.11 10.56 12.94
CA ASP A 60 16.91 11.40 13.06
C ASP A 60 16.09 11.36 11.78
N ARG A 61 14.79 11.21 11.91
CA ARG A 61 13.82 11.37 10.83
C ARG A 61 13.58 12.85 10.55
N VAL A 62 13.81 13.26 9.31
CA VAL A 62 13.79 14.68 8.92
C VAL A 62 13.03 14.92 7.61
N VAL A 63 12.49 16.13 7.48
CA VAL A 63 12.14 16.69 6.17
C VAL A 63 13.24 17.69 5.80
N LEU A 64 14.02 17.36 4.78
CA LEU A 64 15.12 18.16 4.25
C LEU A 64 14.66 18.88 2.99
N MET A 65 14.87 20.19 2.91
CA MET A 65 14.54 21.02 1.75
C MET A 65 15.81 21.51 1.07
N LEU A 66 15.87 21.34 -0.24
CA LEU A 66 17.04 21.69 -1.07
C LEU A 66 16.64 22.66 -2.17
N ASP A 67 17.57 23.50 -2.58
CA ASP A 67 17.44 24.29 -3.80
C ASP A 67 17.62 23.39 -5.07
N PRO A 68 17.35 23.88 -6.30
CA PRO A 68 17.53 23.09 -7.51
C PRO A 68 18.99 22.65 -7.79
N LYS A 69 19.96 23.18 -7.03
CA LYS A 69 21.38 22.78 -7.08
C LYS A 69 21.78 21.87 -5.91
N LEU A 70 20.79 21.30 -5.22
CA LEU A 70 20.92 20.42 -4.06
C LEU A 70 21.60 21.06 -2.85
N LYS A 71 21.55 22.38 -2.68
CA LYS A 71 22.01 23.04 -1.48
C LYS A 71 20.91 23.07 -0.42
N PRO A 72 21.21 22.73 0.84
CA PRO A 72 20.23 22.79 1.92
C PRO A 72 19.65 24.21 2.11
N LEU A 73 18.32 24.28 2.16
CA LEU A 73 17.55 25.47 2.47
C LEU A 73 17.04 25.45 3.92
N ASN A 74 16.43 24.33 4.30
CA ASN A 74 15.91 24.10 5.65
C ASN A 74 15.87 22.60 5.95
N MET A 75 15.85 22.24 7.23
CA MET A 75 15.68 20.87 7.71
C MET A 75 14.93 20.90 9.03
N ILE A 76 13.87 20.09 9.12
CA ILE A 76 13.15 19.90 10.38
C ILE A 76 13.17 18.43 10.79
N LYS A 77 13.28 18.18 12.09
CA LYS A 77 13.07 16.85 12.65
C LYS A 77 11.57 16.58 12.76
N VAL A 78 11.12 15.45 12.27
CA VAL A 78 9.73 15.00 12.38
C VAL A 78 9.55 13.92 13.47
N GLY A 79 10.64 13.30 13.92
CA GLY A 79 10.61 12.28 14.98
C GLY A 79 9.90 10.99 14.55
N ASP A 80 9.47 10.21 15.54
CA ASP A 80 8.78 8.94 15.35
C ASP A 80 7.28 9.16 15.13
N ILE A 81 6.94 9.78 13.99
CA ILE A 81 5.56 9.99 13.55
C ILE A 81 5.27 9.21 12.27
N LYS A 82 4.02 8.83 12.08
CA LYS A 82 3.55 8.11 10.90
C LYS A 82 3.37 9.09 9.74
N VAL A 83 4.45 9.38 8.99
CA VAL A 83 4.38 10.26 7.80
C VAL A 83 3.81 9.46 6.63
N ARG A 84 2.77 10.01 5.98
CA ARG A 84 2.08 9.40 4.82
C ARG A 84 2.51 9.98 3.48
N GLY A 85 3.12 11.15 3.47
CA GLY A 85 3.66 11.77 2.26
C GLY A 85 4.08 13.22 2.51
N ILE A 86 4.85 13.72 1.57
CA ILE A 86 5.28 15.11 1.51
C ILE A 86 4.90 15.72 0.17
N ASP A 87 4.53 16.99 0.16
CA ASP A 87 4.18 17.72 -1.06
C ASP A 87 4.54 19.20 -0.92
N TRP A 88 4.43 19.98 -2.00
CA TRP A 88 4.72 21.41 -2.00
C TRP A 88 3.47 22.27 -2.14
N ALA A 89 3.46 23.39 -1.42
CA ALA A 89 2.57 24.50 -1.69
C ALA A 89 3.40 25.68 -2.22
N GLY A 90 3.49 25.77 -3.54
CA GLY A 90 4.42 26.67 -4.22
C GLY A 90 5.89 26.30 -3.97
N ASP A 91 6.75 27.32 -3.88
CA ASP A 91 8.18 27.13 -3.64
C ASP A 91 8.59 27.37 -2.17
N ASP A 92 7.67 27.82 -1.34
CA ASP A 92 8.00 28.37 -0.03
C ASP A 92 7.52 27.53 1.15
N MET A 93 6.70 26.49 0.92
CA MET A 93 6.14 25.65 1.97
C MET A 93 6.09 24.18 1.53
N VAL A 94 6.47 23.30 2.44
CA VAL A 94 6.27 21.84 2.31
C VAL A 94 5.10 21.42 3.19
N LEU A 95 4.21 20.62 2.65
CA LEU A 95 3.10 20.00 3.35
C LEU A 95 3.49 18.58 3.73
N VAL A 96 3.44 18.26 5.01
CA VAL A 96 3.74 16.93 5.53
C VAL A 96 2.45 16.32 6.05
N THR A 97 1.93 15.33 5.34
CA THR A 97 0.77 14.56 5.80
C THR A 97 1.23 13.48 6.77
N ARG A 98 0.63 13.45 7.94
CA ARG A 98 0.88 12.43 8.97
C ARG A 98 -0.44 11.90 9.51
N THR A 99 -0.40 10.72 10.12
CA THR A 99 -1.53 10.16 10.85
C THR A 99 -1.16 9.85 12.29
N ASP A 100 -2.19 9.78 13.12
CA ASP A 100 -2.11 9.43 14.54
C ASP A 100 -3.36 8.65 14.94
N THR A 101 -3.18 7.52 15.60
CA THR A 101 -4.30 6.69 16.08
C THR A 101 -4.70 7.16 17.48
N GLN A 102 -5.97 7.37 17.71
CA GLN A 102 -6.50 7.83 18.98
C GLN A 102 -7.63 6.94 19.51
N GLU A 103 -7.63 6.72 20.81
CA GLU A 103 -8.72 6.07 21.53
C GLU A 103 -9.97 6.98 21.52
N LEU A 104 -11.12 6.43 21.15
CA LEU A 104 -12.38 7.19 20.99
C LEU A 104 -13.20 7.01 22.23
N GLY A 105 -13.13 6.61 23.25
CA GLY A 105 -14.00 6.48 24.42
C GLY A 105 -15.42 5.97 24.12
N ASP A 106 -16.19 5.69 25.16
CA ASP A 106 -17.47 4.96 25.15
C ASP A 106 -18.63 5.60 24.35
N ARG A 107 -18.43 6.79 23.80
CA ARG A 107 -19.45 7.49 23.01
C ARG A 107 -19.47 7.10 21.53
N TYR A 108 -18.43 6.40 21.10
CA TYR A 108 -18.24 5.97 19.72
C TYR A 108 -18.34 4.47 19.61
N ILE A 109 -18.76 3.99 18.44
CA ILE A 109 -18.88 2.53 18.20
C ILE A 109 -17.50 1.91 18.01
N ALA A 110 -16.62 2.60 17.27
CA ALA A 110 -15.22 2.21 17.14
C ALA A 110 -14.44 2.57 18.43
N SER A 111 -13.55 1.71 18.87
CA SER A 111 -12.69 1.96 20.02
C SER A 111 -11.54 2.92 19.69
N GLN A 112 -11.06 2.89 18.45
CA GLN A 112 -9.94 3.67 17.95
C GLN A 112 -10.26 4.22 16.56
N ALA A 113 -9.61 5.31 16.18
CA ALA A 113 -9.61 5.82 14.81
C ALA A 113 -8.27 6.47 14.46
N GLU A 114 -7.86 6.34 13.22
CA GLU A 114 -6.68 7.00 12.69
C GLU A 114 -7.05 8.37 12.11
N PHE A 115 -6.41 9.43 12.60
CA PHE A 115 -6.66 10.81 12.18
C PHE A 115 -5.49 11.36 11.37
N ALA A 116 -5.80 11.89 10.19
CA ALA A 116 -4.82 12.58 9.36
C ALA A 116 -4.64 14.03 9.80
N ASN A 117 -3.41 14.51 9.77
CA ASN A 117 -3.03 15.89 9.99
C ASN A 117 -2.05 16.34 8.92
N ILE A 118 -2.05 17.64 8.58
CA ILE A 118 -1.12 18.24 7.63
C ILE A 118 -0.31 19.32 8.33
N MET A 119 0.99 19.09 8.40
CA MET A 119 1.94 20.10 8.89
C MET A 119 2.37 20.99 7.72
N ILE A 120 2.37 22.28 7.92
CA ILE A 120 2.83 23.30 6.97
C ILE A 120 4.23 23.74 7.43
N VAL A 121 5.23 23.36 6.67
CA VAL A 121 6.65 23.59 6.97
C VAL A 121 7.22 24.64 6.03
N PRO A 122 7.49 25.88 6.51
CA PRO A 122 8.11 26.92 5.69
C PRO A 122 9.56 26.56 5.31
N VAL A 123 9.95 26.95 4.07
CA VAL A 123 11.36 26.90 3.65
C VAL A 123 12.20 27.89 4.45
N ASP A 124 11.65 29.04 4.83
CA ASP A 124 12.30 29.99 5.72
C ASP A 124 12.31 29.48 7.17
N PRO A 125 13.47 29.15 7.75
CA PRO A 125 13.57 28.64 9.12
C PRO A 125 13.18 29.66 10.19
N GLY A 126 13.03 30.94 9.85
CA GLY A 126 12.53 31.99 10.75
C GLY A 126 11.01 31.99 10.91
N LYS A 127 10.27 31.26 10.07
CA LYS A 127 8.82 31.14 10.15
C LYS A 127 8.41 29.89 10.95
N PRO A 128 7.30 29.95 11.72
CA PRO A 128 6.85 28.81 12.53
C PRO A 128 6.23 27.71 11.66
N VAL A 129 6.46 26.45 12.02
CA VAL A 129 5.69 25.30 11.54
C VAL A 129 4.27 25.39 12.11
N ARG A 130 3.27 25.10 11.29
CA ARG A 130 1.84 25.09 11.66
C ARG A 130 1.24 23.72 11.34
N THR A 131 0.08 23.45 11.93
CA THR A 131 -0.73 22.27 11.57
C THR A 131 -2.13 22.76 11.19
N VAL A 132 -2.68 22.23 10.11
CA VAL A 132 -4.04 22.56 9.67
C VAL A 132 -5.03 22.24 10.78
N PHE A 133 -5.91 23.21 11.08
CA PHE A 133 -6.94 23.19 12.14
C PHE A 133 -6.44 23.14 13.60
N ALA A 134 -5.13 23.09 13.89
CA ALA A 134 -4.65 22.95 15.26
C ALA A 134 -5.07 24.11 16.19
N ASP A 135 -5.19 25.33 15.65
CA ASP A 135 -5.59 26.53 16.39
C ASP A 135 -7.12 26.76 16.41
N GLU A 136 -7.91 25.90 15.71
CA GLU A 136 -9.35 26.06 15.53
C GLU A 136 -10.12 25.15 16.50
N ARG A 137 -10.74 25.76 17.54
CA ARG A 137 -11.51 24.98 18.54
C ARG A 137 -12.85 24.45 18.01
N GLU A 138 -13.41 25.12 16.99
CA GLU A 138 -14.69 24.78 16.39
C GLU A 138 -14.57 23.76 15.24
N ILE A 139 -13.37 23.29 14.97
CA ILE A 139 -13.07 22.24 13.97
C ILE A 139 -12.27 21.16 14.67
N MET A 140 -12.57 19.90 14.40
CA MET A 140 -11.75 18.78 14.85
C MET A 140 -10.33 18.94 14.32
N ASN A 141 -9.32 18.74 15.16
CA ASN A 141 -7.91 18.80 14.75
C ASN A 141 -7.53 17.56 13.92
N ALA A 142 -8.23 17.39 12.80
CA ALA A 142 -8.00 16.32 11.83
C ALA A 142 -8.50 16.74 10.45
N VAL A 143 -7.77 16.34 9.41
CA VAL A 143 -8.14 16.55 8.01
C VAL A 143 -8.87 15.31 7.49
N GLN A 144 -10.09 15.51 6.98
CA GLN A 144 -10.95 14.44 6.45
C GLN A 144 -11.25 14.67 4.96
N GLY A 145 -10.24 14.99 4.19
CA GLY A 145 -10.30 15.25 2.75
C GLY A 145 -9.30 16.32 2.36
N ASN A 146 -8.53 16.04 1.33
CA ASN A 146 -7.57 16.98 0.76
C ASN A 146 -7.99 17.26 -0.70
N TYR A 147 -8.37 18.51 -0.97
CA TYR A 147 -8.82 18.96 -2.30
C TYR A 147 -7.76 19.82 -3.00
N GLY A 148 -6.52 19.74 -2.50
CA GLY A 148 -5.34 20.38 -3.07
C GLY A 148 -5.11 21.82 -2.61
N VAL A 149 -4.10 22.42 -3.21
CA VAL A 149 -3.66 23.80 -2.92
C VAL A 149 -3.86 24.70 -4.13
N ARG A 150 -4.14 25.98 -3.87
CA ARG A 150 -4.31 26.99 -4.94
C ARG A 150 -3.64 28.29 -4.56
N GLN A 151 -3.08 28.97 -5.56
CA GLN A 151 -2.55 30.31 -5.38
C GLN A 151 -3.62 31.35 -5.72
N ILE A 152 -4.01 32.16 -4.75
CA ILE A 152 -5.06 33.18 -4.90
C ILE A 152 -4.49 34.53 -4.45
N GLY A 153 -4.42 35.50 -5.35
CA GLY A 153 -3.89 36.81 -5.02
C GLY A 153 -2.43 36.79 -4.52
N GLY A 154 -1.62 35.86 -5.02
CA GLY A 154 -0.23 35.69 -4.62
C GLY A 154 -0.01 34.91 -3.32
N LYS A 155 -1.05 34.45 -2.66
CA LYS A 155 -1.00 33.63 -1.45
C LYS A 155 -1.41 32.18 -1.73
N TRP A 156 -0.84 31.24 -0.99
CA TRP A 156 -1.19 29.83 -1.05
C TRP A 156 -2.26 29.44 -0.05
N TYR A 157 -3.28 28.80 -0.53
CA TYR A 157 -4.39 28.26 0.27
C TYR A 157 -4.54 26.76 0.06
N GLY A 158 -4.73 26.02 1.14
CA GLY A 158 -5.15 24.64 1.12
C GLY A 158 -6.68 24.52 1.25
N PHE A 159 -7.26 23.51 0.61
CA PHE A 159 -8.68 23.20 0.68
C PHE A 159 -8.88 21.85 1.35
N TYR A 160 -9.42 21.85 2.56
CA TYR A 160 -9.48 20.66 3.40
C TYR A 160 -10.87 20.42 3.95
N GLY A 161 -11.27 19.15 4.00
CA GLY A 161 -12.44 18.72 4.74
C GLY A 161 -12.15 18.70 6.25
N GLY A 162 -13.07 19.21 7.05
CA GLY A 162 -12.99 19.19 8.50
C GLY A 162 -14.35 18.95 9.14
N SER A 163 -14.36 18.32 10.31
CA SER A 163 -15.58 18.07 11.10
C SER A 163 -15.83 19.23 12.06
N PRO A 164 -16.96 19.94 11.92
CA PRO A 164 -17.35 20.98 12.87
C PRO A 164 -17.57 20.41 14.28
N MET A 165 -17.13 21.16 15.29
CA MET A 165 -17.28 20.85 16.72
C MET A 165 -18.30 21.79 17.35
N GLU A 166 -19.16 21.27 18.20
CA GLU A 166 -20.10 22.06 19.00
C GLU A 166 -19.59 22.26 20.43
N ARG A 167 -19.93 23.40 21.01
CA ARG A 167 -19.60 23.72 22.40
C ARG A 167 -20.80 23.40 23.30
N ASN A 168 -20.61 22.54 24.30
CA ASN A 168 -21.63 22.27 25.29
C ASN A 168 -21.75 23.39 26.35
N GLN A 169 -22.73 23.29 27.25
CA GLN A 169 -22.95 24.26 28.33
C GLN A 169 -21.77 24.36 29.32
N ALA A 170 -20.98 23.28 29.45
CA ALA A 170 -19.76 23.27 30.28
C ALA A 170 -18.55 23.89 29.59
N GLY A 171 -18.68 24.34 28.34
CA GLY A 171 -17.61 24.98 27.58
C GLY A 171 -16.70 24.00 26.84
N THR A 172 -16.99 22.70 26.87
CA THR A 172 -16.21 21.65 26.18
C THR A 172 -16.69 21.50 24.74
N TYR A 173 -15.77 21.39 23.80
CA TYR A 173 -16.07 21.10 22.41
C TYR A 173 -16.20 19.59 22.18
N TYR A 174 -17.15 19.19 21.37
CA TYR A 174 -17.40 17.79 21.02
C TYR A 174 -17.95 17.66 19.60
N TYR A 175 -17.68 16.53 18.97
CA TYR A 175 -18.25 16.19 17.67
C TYR A 175 -19.68 15.68 17.87
N ASN A 176 -20.64 16.33 17.22
CA ASN A 176 -22.06 15.95 17.30
C ASN A 176 -22.55 15.13 16.09
N GLY A 177 -21.60 14.72 15.21
CA GLY A 177 -21.89 14.07 13.94
C GLY A 177 -22.32 15.04 12.84
N ALA A 178 -21.91 16.32 12.92
CA ALA A 178 -22.13 17.28 11.85
C ALA A 178 -21.47 16.79 10.53
N PRO A 179 -22.06 17.12 9.36
CA PRO A 179 -21.51 16.72 8.08
C PRO A 179 -20.15 17.37 7.84
N LEU A 180 -19.32 16.66 7.07
CA LEU A 180 -18.01 17.15 6.64
C LEU A 180 -18.18 18.52 5.95
N THR A 181 -17.37 19.47 6.34
CA THR A 181 -17.40 20.86 5.86
C THR A 181 -16.09 21.17 5.14
N LEU A 182 -16.17 21.83 3.98
CA LEU A 182 -15.00 22.30 3.25
C LEU A 182 -14.51 23.62 3.82
N TYR A 183 -13.22 23.67 4.14
CA TYR A 183 -12.52 24.87 4.60
C TYR A 183 -11.39 25.25 3.64
N ARG A 184 -11.19 26.56 3.50
CA ARG A 184 -10.00 27.15 2.90
C ARG A 184 -9.08 27.65 4.01
N VAL A 185 -7.84 27.20 4.00
CA VAL A 185 -6.81 27.56 4.98
C VAL A 185 -5.72 28.38 4.31
N ASP A 186 -5.46 29.58 4.78
CA ASP A 186 -4.29 30.39 4.40
C ASP A 186 -3.04 29.68 4.97
N LEU A 187 -2.20 29.14 4.12
CA LEU A 187 -1.08 28.29 4.54
C LEU A 187 0.05 29.08 5.23
N GLU A 188 0.12 30.39 5.05
CA GLU A 188 1.10 31.23 5.71
C GLU A 188 0.65 31.64 7.12
N SER A 189 -0.59 32.05 7.30
CA SER A 189 -1.12 32.53 8.59
C SER A 189 -1.81 31.43 9.41
N GLY A 190 -2.27 30.34 8.80
CA GLY A 190 -3.13 29.32 9.40
C GLY A 190 -4.61 29.72 9.47
N ALA A 191 -4.97 30.93 9.02
CA ALA A 191 -6.35 31.41 9.11
C ALA A 191 -7.31 30.56 8.27
N THR A 192 -8.38 30.11 8.89
CA THR A 192 -9.35 29.18 8.33
C THR A 192 -10.65 29.90 7.96
N ARG A 193 -11.21 29.59 6.81
CA ARG A 193 -12.50 30.08 6.36
C ARG A 193 -13.34 28.94 5.81
N ARG A 194 -14.58 28.82 6.31
CA ARG A 194 -15.57 27.90 5.74
C ARG A 194 -15.92 28.29 4.29
N VAL A 195 -15.87 27.33 3.39
CA VAL A 195 -16.19 27.48 1.95
C VAL A 195 -17.59 26.92 1.66
N ASP A 196 -17.81 25.67 2.05
CA ASP A 196 -19.09 24.98 1.87
C ASP A 196 -19.38 24.07 3.06
N ALA A 197 -20.65 23.80 3.31
CA ALA A 197 -21.10 22.85 4.31
C ALA A 197 -21.68 21.61 3.63
N GLY A 198 -21.31 20.44 4.09
CA GLY A 198 -22.01 19.21 3.79
C GLY A 198 -23.51 19.34 4.12
N ARG A 199 -24.38 18.59 3.44
CA ARG A 199 -25.83 18.76 3.58
C ARG A 199 -26.39 18.09 4.82
N THR A 200 -26.13 16.79 4.99
CA THR A 200 -26.65 15.99 6.10
C THR A 200 -25.65 14.88 6.47
N ARG A 201 -25.91 14.17 7.59
CA ARG A 201 -25.10 12.99 7.99
C ARG A 201 -25.25 11.80 7.06
N SER A 202 -26.35 11.72 6.33
CA SER A 202 -26.67 10.64 5.40
C SER A 202 -26.17 10.91 3.98
N GLU A 203 -25.45 12.02 3.76
CA GLU A 203 -24.94 12.42 2.45
C GLU A 203 -23.42 12.65 2.50
N GLY A 204 -22.69 12.02 1.59
CA GLY A 204 -21.30 12.34 1.28
C GLY A 204 -21.23 13.48 0.26
N ARG A 205 -20.24 14.37 0.37
CA ARG A 205 -19.95 15.40 -0.64
C ARG A 205 -18.49 15.43 -0.98
N ARG A 206 -18.18 15.38 -2.28
CA ARG A 206 -16.84 15.58 -2.85
C ARG A 206 -16.78 16.88 -3.64
N TYR A 207 -15.60 17.47 -3.75
CA TYR A 207 -15.40 18.77 -4.36
C TYR A 207 -14.32 18.73 -5.43
N LEU A 208 -14.50 19.53 -6.48
CA LEU A 208 -13.45 19.87 -7.42
C LEU A 208 -13.24 21.39 -7.41
N ILE A 209 -12.02 21.79 -7.01
CA ILE A 209 -11.66 23.20 -6.85
C ILE A 209 -10.89 23.63 -8.11
N ASP A 210 -11.29 24.73 -8.72
CA ASP A 210 -10.62 25.26 -9.90
C ASP A 210 -9.33 26.02 -9.56
N GLY A 211 -8.57 26.45 -10.56
CA GLY A 211 -7.31 27.18 -10.38
C GLY A 211 -7.46 28.54 -9.70
N ARG A 212 -8.69 29.07 -9.58
CA ARG A 212 -8.99 30.34 -8.86
C ARG A 212 -9.33 30.11 -7.40
N GLY A 213 -9.51 28.84 -7.01
CA GLY A 213 -9.91 28.46 -5.65
C GLY A 213 -11.42 28.48 -5.43
N ASP A 214 -12.21 28.46 -6.50
CA ASP A 214 -13.67 28.34 -6.40
C ASP A 214 -14.10 26.88 -6.48
N VAL A 215 -15.17 26.52 -5.77
CA VAL A 215 -15.84 25.23 -5.91
C VAL A 215 -16.56 25.21 -7.24
N SER A 216 -15.98 24.57 -8.24
CA SER A 216 -16.55 24.51 -9.59
C SER A 216 -17.51 23.34 -9.77
N VAL A 217 -17.27 22.23 -9.05
CA VAL A 217 -18.11 21.03 -9.13
C VAL A 217 -18.25 20.41 -7.75
N THR A 218 -19.45 19.92 -7.46
CA THR A 218 -19.75 19.06 -6.31
C THR A 218 -20.34 17.74 -6.79
N MET A 219 -19.98 16.66 -6.11
CA MET A 219 -20.64 15.37 -6.25
C MET A 219 -21.25 15.01 -4.90
N ASP A 220 -22.56 14.91 -4.85
CA ASP A 220 -23.33 14.49 -3.67
C ASP A 220 -23.67 13.01 -3.80
N TYR A 221 -23.55 12.27 -2.72
CA TYR A 221 -23.96 10.88 -2.62
C TYR A 221 -24.86 10.69 -1.42
N GLU A 222 -26.04 10.10 -1.62
CA GLU A 222 -27.05 9.81 -0.60
C GLU A 222 -27.00 8.32 -0.23
N TYR A 223 -26.44 8.00 0.91
CA TYR A 223 -26.23 6.61 1.37
C TYR A 223 -27.53 5.79 1.57
N ALA A 224 -28.67 6.45 1.78
CA ALA A 224 -29.95 5.76 1.99
C ALA A 224 -30.61 5.26 0.69
N THR A 225 -30.25 5.83 -0.44
CA THR A 225 -30.87 5.57 -1.76
C THR A 225 -29.84 5.19 -2.82
N ASP A 226 -28.55 5.13 -2.45
CA ASP A 226 -27.42 4.88 -3.33
C ASP A 226 -27.32 5.83 -4.53
N ARG A 227 -28.02 6.97 -4.41
CA ARG A 227 -28.11 7.97 -5.46
C ARG A 227 -26.97 8.97 -5.36
N TRP A 228 -26.34 9.23 -6.49
CA TRP A 228 -25.36 10.31 -6.63
C TRP A 228 -25.86 11.39 -7.60
N SER A 229 -25.36 12.62 -7.43
CA SER A 229 -25.61 13.73 -8.34
C SER A 229 -24.39 14.64 -8.46
N LEU A 230 -24.03 14.97 -9.69
CA LEU A 230 -22.93 15.86 -10.06
C LEU A 230 -23.51 17.23 -10.41
N LYS A 231 -23.02 18.31 -9.79
CA LYS A 231 -23.52 19.68 -9.98
C LYS A 231 -22.38 20.65 -10.22
N ASN A 232 -22.64 21.65 -11.09
CA ASN A 232 -21.72 22.77 -11.27
C ASN A 232 -21.86 23.83 -10.17
N ALA A 233 -21.03 24.88 -10.21
CA ALA A 233 -21.03 25.97 -9.25
C ALA A 233 -22.36 26.74 -9.14
N SER A 234 -23.21 26.75 -10.18
CA SER A 234 -24.55 27.36 -10.16
C SER A 234 -25.62 26.42 -9.60
N GLY A 235 -25.28 25.18 -9.26
CA GLY A 235 -26.21 24.17 -8.78
C GLY A 235 -26.94 23.41 -9.88
N THR A 236 -26.58 23.62 -11.15
CA THR A 236 -27.15 22.86 -12.27
C THR A 236 -26.65 21.42 -12.21
N GLU A 237 -27.56 20.45 -12.25
CA GLU A 237 -27.20 19.03 -12.33
C GLU A 237 -26.62 18.72 -13.71
N LEU A 238 -25.39 18.17 -13.70
CA LEU A 238 -24.65 17.78 -14.90
C LEU A 238 -24.83 16.30 -15.24
N ALA A 239 -24.92 15.48 -14.21
CA ALA A 239 -25.17 14.04 -14.30
C ALA A 239 -25.70 13.53 -12.95
N SER A 240 -26.40 12.40 -12.97
CA SER A 240 -26.85 11.68 -11.77
C SER A 240 -27.05 10.21 -12.10
N GLY A 241 -27.07 9.38 -11.08
CA GLY A 241 -27.29 7.94 -11.22
C GLY A 241 -27.43 7.27 -9.85
N THR A 242 -27.39 5.95 -9.87
CA THR A 242 -27.44 5.10 -8.68
C THR A 242 -26.27 4.13 -8.75
N THR A 243 -25.53 3.97 -7.66
CA THR A 243 -24.46 2.98 -7.52
C THR A 243 -24.53 2.39 -6.12
N PRO A 244 -24.83 1.09 -5.98
CA PRO A 244 -25.10 0.45 -4.69
C PRO A 244 -23.95 0.50 -3.68
N ASP A 245 -22.72 0.72 -4.13
CA ASP A 245 -21.50 0.68 -3.34
C ASP A 245 -20.86 2.07 -3.09
N GLY A 246 -21.52 3.16 -3.49
CA GLY A 246 -20.96 4.51 -3.37
C GLY A 246 -19.76 4.79 -4.28
N SER A 247 -19.49 3.94 -5.26
CA SER A 247 -18.30 3.99 -6.10
C SER A 247 -18.26 5.12 -7.13
N ALA A 248 -19.36 5.87 -7.33
CA ALA A 248 -19.33 7.05 -8.19
C ALA A 248 -18.23 8.04 -7.73
N GLY A 249 -17.34 8.42 -8.65
CA GLY A 249 -16.14 9.18 -8.37
C GLY A 249 -16.06 10.51 -9.12
N LEU A 250 -15.61 11.57 -8.43
CA LEU A 250 -15.27 12.84 -9.04
C LEU A 250 -13.76 12.82 -9.34
N THR A 251 -13.40 12.80 -10.64
CA THR A 251 -12.02 12.51 -11.06
C THR A 251 -11.18 13.77 -11.27
N ALA A 252 -11.48 14.59 -12.27
CA ALA A 252 -10.67 15.73 -12.66
C ALA A 252 -11.48 16.72 -13.53
N PHE A 253 -10.93 17.90 -13.81
CA PHE A 253 -11.36 18.67 -14.97
C PHE A 253 -10.83 18.03 -16.26
N THR A 254 -11.53 18.23 -17.38
CA THR A 254 -10.99 17.89 -18.71
C THR A 254 -9.70 18.65 -18.98
N GLN A 255 -8.91 18.22 -19.98
CA GLN A 255 -7.62 18.83 -20.31
C GLN A 255 -7.75 20.34 -20.63
N ASP A 256 -8.81 20.76 -21.29
CA ASP A 256 -9.12 22.15 -21.60
C ASP A 256 -9.78 22.93 -20.44
N GLY A 257 -10.16 22.23 -19.38
CA GLY A 257 -10.84 22.81 -18.21
C GLY A 257 -12.30 23.21 -18.43
N THR A 258 -12.91 22.84 -19.55
CA THR A 258 -14.31 23.20 -19.88
C THR A 258 -15.32 22.17 -19.41
N GLY A 259 -14.88 20.99 -19.03
CA GLY A 259 -15.69 19.87 -18.56
C GLY A 259 -15.16 19.25 -17.28
N VAL A 260 -15.90 18.31 -16.76
CA VAL A 260 -15.54 17.48 -15.60
C VAL A 260 -15.58 16.01 -15.99
N ILE A 261 -14.59 15.25 -15.51
CA ILE A 261 -14.51 13.80 -15.64
C ILE A 261 -15.00 13.17 -14.33
N TYR A 262 -15.91 12.24 -14.45
CA TYR A 262 -16.42 11.44 -13.33
C TYR A 262 -16.46 9.96 -13.71
N SER A 263 -16.49 9.10 -12.69
CA SER A 263 -16.62 7.66 -12.86
C SER A 263 -17.92 7.15 -12.25
N THR A 264 -18.49 6.12 -12.85
CA THR A 264 -19.64 5.38 -12.31
C THR A 264 -19.72 4.00 -12.97
N TYR A 265 -20.42 3.09 -12.34
CA TYR A 265 -20.84 1.86 -13.02
C TYR A 265 -22.05 2.16 -13.91
N ILE A 266 -22.26 1.39 -14.97
CA ILE A 266 -23.41 1.50 -15.85
C ILE A 266 -24.41 0.41 -15.52
N ASP A 267 -25.65 0.84 -15.25
CA ASP A 267 -26.82 -0.02 -15.00
C ASP A 267 -26.56 -1.09 -13.93
N ASP A 268 -27.29 -2.20 -13.96
CA ASP A 268 -27.14 -3.32 -13.02
C ASP A 268 -25.83 -4.13 -13.22
N ASP A 269 -25.01 -3.72 -14.18
CA ASP A 269 -23.66 -4.27 -14.38
C ASP A 269 -22.64 -3.47 -13.55
N VAL A 270 -22.53 -3.81 -12.27
CA VAL A 270 -21.53 -3.28 -11.35
C VAL A 270 -20.10 -3.77 -11.66
N GLU A 271 -19.89 -4.39 -12.82
CA GLU A 271 -18.64 -5.08 -13.11
C GLU A 271 -17.57 -4.17 -13.70
N THR A 272 -17.93 -3.08 -14.37
CA THR A 272 -16.94 -2.23 -15.05
C THR A 272 -17.13 -0.76 -14.73
N MET A 273 -16.13 -0.18 -14.02
CA MET A 273 -16.08 1.28 -13.80
C MET A 273 -15.86 1.99 -15.13
N LYS A 274 -16.75 2.89 -15.49
CA LYS A 274 -16.63 3.73 -16.68
C LYS A 274 -16.42 5.18 -16.33
N TYR A 275 -15.75 5.88 -17.21
CA TYR A 275 -15.42 7.29 -17.08
C TYR A 275 -16.17 8.10 -18.11
N TYR A 276 -16.72 9.22 -17.69
CA TYR A 276 -17.49 10.13 -18.53
C TYR A 276 -17.00 11.56 -18.37
N ALA A 277 -16.94 12.30 -19.48
CA ALA A 277 -16.76 13.74 -19.47
C ALA A 277 -18.10 14.44 -19.76
N VAL A 278 -18.43 15.48 -18.98
CA VAL A 278 -19.59 16.32 -19.22
C VAL A 278 -19.18 17.81 -19.15
N PRO A 279 -19.65 18.69 -20.09
CA PRO A 279 -19.36 20.11 -20.03
C PRO A 279 -19.86 20.75 -18.73
N LEU A 280 -19.10 21.70 -18.17
CA LEU A 280 -19.51 22.44 -16.96
C LEU A 280 -20.79 23.29 -17.19
N THR A 281 -21.14 23.58 -18.43
CA THR A 281 -22.39 24.25 -18.82
C THR A 281 -23.58 23.32 -18.94
N GLY A 282 -23.38 22.01 -18.76
CA GLY A 282 -24.36 20.96 -19.00
C GLY A 282 -24.30 20.43 -20.43
N GLY A 283 -24.90 19.28 -20.65
CA GLY A 283 -24.90 18.57 -21.93
C GLY A 283 -24.97 17.07 -21.74
N THR A 284 -24.84 16.31 -22.81
CA THR A 284 -24.80 14.85 -22.77
C THR A 284 -23.40 14.38 -22.36
N PRO A 285 -23.26 13.57 -21.29
CA PRO A 285 -21.99 12.95 -20.95
C PRO A 285 -21.47 12.08 -22.09
N GLN A 286 -20.16 12.11 -22.30
CA GLN A 286 -19.48 11.29 -23.29
C GLN A 286 -18.52 10.34 -22.59
N GLU A 287 -18.54 9.08 -22.97
CA GLU A 287 -17.64 8.07 -22.44
C GLU A 287 -16.20 8.40 -22.82
N MET A 288 -15.30 8.30 -21.85
CA MET A 288 -13.87 8.50 -21.97
C MET A 288 -13.15 7.17 -21.67
N PHE A 289 -11.99 6.98 -22.26
CA PHE A 289 -11.13 5.81 -21.98
C PHE A 289 -11.82 4.45 -22.21
N ALA A 290 -12.70 4.37 -23.21
CA ALA A 290 -13.43 3.13 -23.51
C ALA A 290 -12.47 1.97 -23.83
N GLY A 291 -12.56 0.89 -23.07
CA GLY A 291 -11.70 -0.29 -23.22
C GLY A 291 -10.33 -0.18 -22.52
N GLU A 292 -10.05 0.92 -21.80
CA GLU A 292 -8.85 1.08 -21.01
C GLU A 292 -9.13 0.73 -19.53
N ASP A 293 -8.26 -0.04 -18.94
CA ASP A 293 -8.29 -0.37 -17.51
C ASP A 293 -7.42 0.63 -16.75
N ILE A 294 -8.06 1.68 -16.17
CA ILE A 294 -7.36 2.82 -15.63
C ILE A 294 -6.93 2.58 -14.18
N GLU A 295 -5.63 2.45 -13.94
CA GLU A 295 -5.04 2.38 -12.61
C GLU A 295 -4.95 3.75 -11.93
N ALA A 296 -4.55 4.79 -12.67
CA ALA A 296 -4.34 6.12 -12.10
C ALA A 296 -4.55 7.26 -13.10
N PHE A 297 -4.99 8.39 -12.59
CA PHE A 297 -5.04 9.65 -13.34
C PHE A 297 -3.98 10.62 -12.85
N TYR A 298 -3.27 11.23 -13.78
CA TYR A 298 -2.35 12.33 -13.54
C TYR A 298 -3.06 13.66 -13.72
N ARG A 299 -2.93 14.52 -12.73
CA ARG A 299 -3.61 15.82 -12.69
C ARG A 299 -2.58 16.91 -12.47
N ASN A 300 -2.82 18.06 -13.08
CA ASN A 300 -2.10 19.26 -12.70
C ASN A 300 -2.50 19.63 -11.26
N PRO A 301 -1.58 19.66 -10.30
CA PRO A 301 -1.91 19.87 -8.89
C PRO A 301 -2.43 21.28 -8.59
N TRP A 302 -2.21 22.23 -9.49
CA TRP A 302 -2.53 23.65 -9.30
C TRP A 302 -3.92 24.06 -9.81
N ASP A 303 -4.49 23.30 -10.74
CA ASP A 303 -5.80 23.62 -11.33
C ASP A 303 -6.75 22.39 -11.44
N GLY A 304 -6.26 21.20 -11.14
CA GLY A 304 -7.05 19.97 -11.13
C GLY A 304 -7.41 19.40 -12.51
N ARG A 305 -6.79 19.94 -13.61
CA ARG A 305 -6.99 19.40 -14.96
C ARG A 305 -6.24 18.10 -15.13
N ILE A 306 -6.84 17.17 -15.88
CA ILE A 306 -6.18 15.94 -16.27
C ILE A 306 -5.04 16.24 -17.26
N VAL A 307 -3.88 15.61 -17.04
CA VAL A 307 -2.72 15.70 -17.94
C VAL A 307 -2.32 14.36 -18.54
N GLY A 308 -2.79 13.26 -17.95
CA GLY A 308 -2.49 11.91 -18.42
C GLY A 308 -3.14 10.86 -17.53
N TYR A 309 -2.86 9.60 -17.84
CA TYR A 309 -3.34 8.45 -17.10
C TYR A 309 -2.33 7.30 -17.15
N ARG A 310 -2.57 6.24 -16.37
CA ARG A 310 -1.85 4.97 -16.40
C ARG A 310 -2.86 3.84 -16.36
N THR A 311 -2.63 2.81 -17.16
CA THR A 311 -3.45 1.60 -17.19
C THR A 311 -2.84 0.49 -16.33
N GLU A 312 -3.67 -0.48 -15.91
CA GLU A 312 -3.24 -1.65 -15.12
C GLU A 312 -2.43 -2.67 -15.91
N ASN A 313 -2.25 -2.47 -17.21
CA ASN A 313 -1.42 -3.36 -18.00
C ASN A 313 0.02 -3.42 -17.47
N ASN A 314 0.74 -4.51 -17.76
CA ASN A 314 2.09 -4.80 -17.24
C ASN A 314 3.14 -3.72 -17.47
N ASP A 315 2.88 -2.78 -18.35
CA ASP A 315 3.84 -1.71 -18.66
C ASP A 315 3.88 -0.61 -17.60
N ARG A 316 2.82 -0.42 -16.81
CA ARG A 316 2.69 0.61 -15.75
C ARG A 316 3.24 1.99 -16.12
N LYS A 317 3.33 2.29 -17.41
CA LYS A 317 3.90 3.53 -17.94
C LYS A 317 2.81 4.59 -18.08
N PRO A 318 3.05 5.83 -17.62
CA PRO A 318 2.08 6.89 -17.79
C PRO A 318 1.93 7.28 -19.27
N VAL A 319 0.69 7.60 -19.66
CA VAL A 319 0.34 8.18 -20.96
C VAL A 319 -0.02 9.64 -20.75
N PHE A 320 0.66 10.56 -21.41
CA PHE A 320 0.37 11.99 -21.34
C PHE A 320 -0.32 12.49 -22.62
N PHE A 321 -1.24 13.45 -22.49
CA PHE A 321 -1.96 14.00 -23.63
C PHE A 321 -1.13 14.98 -24.46
N ASP A 322 -0.08 15.56 -23.89
CA ASP A 322 0.90 16.39 -24.59
C ASP A 322 1.94 15.50 -25.27
N GLU A 323 2.06 15.58 -26.61
CA GLU A 323 2.96 14.71 -27.40
C GLU A 323 4.44 14.91 -27.04
N ALA A 324 4.84 16.13 -26.64
CA ALA A 324 6.22 16.39 -26.25
C ALA A 324 6.52 15.74 -24.88
N TRP A 325 5.57 15.82 -23.96
CA TRP A 325 5.66 15.14 -22.67
C TRP A 325 5.66 13.63 -22.82
N GLU A 326 4.75 13.09 -23.64
CA GLU A 326 4.68 11.65 -23.92
C GLU A 326 6.01 11.13 -24.50
N THR A 327 6.62 11.89 -25.42
CA THR A 327 7.92 11.55 -25.99
C THR A 327 9.03 11.56 -24.94
N GLU A 328 9.09 12.59 -24.09
CA GLU A 328 10.13 12.71 -23.07
C GLU A 328 9.98 11.62 -22.00
N VAL A 329 8.76 11.34 -21.56
CA VAL A 329 8.46 10.28 -20.59
C VAL A 329 8.88 8.92 -21.14
N ARG A 330 8.57 8.62 -22.39
CA ARG A 330 9.01 7.39 -23.06
C ARG A 330 10.55 7.26 -23.08
N ASN A 331 11.26 8.35 -23.38
CA ASN A 331 12.72 8.37 -23.33
C ASN A 331 13.26 8.09 -21.92
N ILE A 332 12.60 8.65 -20.88
CA ILE A 332 12.98 8.40 -19.49
C ILE A 332 12.82 6.92 -19.16
N TYR A 333 11.67 6.32 -19.45
CA TYR A 333 11.45 4.88 -19.19
C TYR A 333 12.45 4.00 -19.94
N GLN A 334 12.74 4.29 -21.22
CA GLN A 334 13.77 3.57 -21.98
C GLN A 334 15.16 3.69 -21.34
N GLY A 335 15.48 4.85 -20.77
CA GLY A 335 16.76 5.08 -20.10
C GLY A 335 16.92 4.32 -18.78
N PHE A 336 15.83 3.95 -18.12
CA PHE A 336 15.82 3.27 -16.83
C PHE A 336 15.17 1.87 -16.87
N ASP A 337 14.90 1.33 -18.04
CA ASP A 337 14.21 0.04 -18.23
C ASP A 337 14.92 -1.10 -17.49
N ALA A 338 16.24 -1.19 -17.64
CA ALA A 338 17.04 -2.23 -16.97
C ALA A 338 17.09 -2.12 -15.44
N GLN A 339 16.63 -1.02 -14.84
CA GLN A 339 16.59 -0.75 -13.41
C GLN A 339 15.16 -0.66 -12.85
N ASN A 340 14.15 -1.07 -13.61
CA ASN A 340 12.74 -0.95 -13.23
C ASN A 340 12.39 0.49 -12.81
N GLY A 341 12.78 1.46 -13.64
CA GLY A 341 12.58 2.87 -13.35
C GLY A 341 11.12 3.28 -13.35
N SER A 342 10.72 4.09 -12.38
CA SER A 342 9.38 4.66 -12.27
C SER A 342 9.46 6.17 -12.04
N ILE A 343 8.63 6.94 -12.75
CA ILE A 343 8.50 8.37 -12.52
C ILE A 343 7.67 8.60 -11.27
N ALA A 344 8.28 9.22 -10.26
CA ALA A 344 7.62 9.55 -9.00
C ALA A 344 6.91 10.92 -9.06
N GLN A 345 7.57 11.94 -9.61
CA GLN A 345 7.01 13.29 -9.70
C GLN A 345 7.73 14.12 -10.77
N TRP A 346 7.12 15.24 -11.19
CA TRP A 346 7.70 16.19 -12.17
C TRP A 346 7.27 17.62 -11.90
N THR A 347 8.06 18.60 -12.40
CA THR A 347 7.68 20.01 -12.42
C THR A 347 6.59 20.30 -13.46
N PRO A 348 5.77 21.36 -13.31
CA PRO A 348 4.66 21.67 -14.23
C PRO A 348 5.07 21.81 -15.70
N ASP A 349 6.33 22.11 -15.98
CA ASP A 349 6.91 22.24 -17.32
C ASP A 349 7.73 21.02 -17.75
N LEU A 350 7.72 19.95 -16.98
CA LEU A 350 8.52 18.73 -17.14
C LEU A 350 10.04 18.98 -17.19
N SER A 351 10.52 20.16 -16.79
CA SER A 351 11.96 20.48 -16.81
C SER A 351 12.77 19.68 -15.79
N LYS A 352 12.12 19.23 -14.70
CA LYS A 352 12.68 18.35 -13.69
C LYS A 352 11.75 17.17 -13.44
N VAL A 353 12.34 15.99 -13.31
CA VAL A 353 11.60 14.75 -13.04
C VAL A 353 12.31 13.96 -11.94
N LEU A 354 11.57 13.48 -10.96
CA LEU A 354 12.04 12.49 -10.00
C LEU A 354 11.76 11.09 -10.53
N VAL A 355 12.80 10.27 -10.55
CA VAL A 355 12.72 8.85 -10.93
C VAL A 355 13.24 8.01 -9.80
N THR A 356 12.54 6.94 -9.50
CA THR A 356 12.98 5.88 -8.60
C THR A 356 13.36 4.64 -9.39
N THR A 357 14.34 3.91 -8.91
CA THR A 357 14.70 2.59 -9.42
C THR A 357 14.77 1.59 -8.27
N GLY A 358 14.61 0.31 -8.57
CA GLY A 358 14.70 -0.76 -7.58
C GLY A 358 14.50 -2.12 -8.25
N GLY A 359 14.98 -3.19 -7.61
CA GLY A 359 14.87 -4.55 -8.16
C GLY A 359 16.24 -5.21 -8.26
N ASN A 360 16.59 -5.78 -9.40
CA ASN A 360 17.85 -6.50 -9.59
C ASN A 360 19.06 -5.57 -9.41
N ALA A 361 19.94 -5.91 -8.46
CA ALA A 361 21.16 -5.18 -8.11
C ALA A 361 20.94 -3.73 -7.58
N ASP A 362 19.70 -3.33 -7.29
CA ASP A 362 19.38 -1.99 -6.76
C ASP A 362 18.39 -2.09 -5.58
N SER A 363 18.80 -1.59 -4.43
CA SER A 363 17.99 -1.57 -3.20
C SER A 363 17.11 -0.31 -3.03
N GLY A 364 16.88 0.42 -4.13
CA GLY A 364 16.14 1.67 -4.20
C GLY A 364 17.06 2.88 -4.36
N THR A 365 16.97 3.53 -5.52
CA THR A 365 17.75 4.75 -5.82
C THR A 365 16.81 5.84 -6.37
N TRP A 366 16.99 7.06 -5.87
CA TRP A 366 16.26 8.25 -6.30
C TRP A 366 17.14 9.13 -7.19
N TYR A 367 16.61 9.52 -8.34
CA TYR A 367 17.26 10.38 -9.31
C TYR A 367 16.47 11.67 -9.50
N LEU A 368 17.19 12.79 -9.65
CA LEU A 368 16.68 14.01 -10.23
C LEU A 368 17.16 14.10 -11.68
N LEU A 369 16.23 14.13 -12.60
CA LEU A 369 16.50 14.36 -14.01
C LEU A 369 16.30 15.84 -14.35
N ASP A 370 17.20 16.37 -15.15
CA ASP A 370 17.08 17.66 -15.83
C ASP A 370 16.84 17.37 -17.32
N THR A 371 15.58 17.49 -17.75
CA THR A 371 15.20 17.18 -19.13
C THR A 371 15.73 18.22 -20.13
N VAL A 372 15.98 19.46 -19.67
CA VAL A 372 16.54 20.54 -20.50
C VAL A 372 18.05 20.35 -20.70
N ALA A 373 18.79 20.12 -19.61
CA ALA A 373 20.24 19.88 -19.68
C ALA A 373 20.59 18.42 -20.06
N LYS A 374 19.58 17.53 -20.18
CA LYS A 374 19.75 16.10 -20.49
C LYS A 374 20.70 15.39 -19.51
N GLY A 375 20.50 15.62 -18.21
CA GLY A 375 21.31 15.05 -17.16
C GLY A 375 20.49 14.34 -16.09
N ALA A 376 21.08 13.33 -15.46
CA ALA A 376 20.52 12.62 -14.31
C ALA A 376 21.51 12.67 -13.13
N GLN A 377 21.00 12.95 -11.93
CA GLN A 377 21.78 12.99 -10.70
C GLN A 377 21.11 12.15 -9.62
N VAL A 378 21.89 11.27 -8.97
CA VAL A 378 21.40 10.57 -7.78
C VAL A 378 21.25 11.57 -6.63
N ILE A 379 20.06 11.62 -6.05
CA ILE A 379 19.75 12.47 -4.87
C ILE A 379 19.72 11.68 -3.57
N GLY A 380 19.54 10.36 -3.63
CA GLY A 380 19.59 9.50 -2.46
C GLY A 380 19.39 8.03 -2.79
N ARG A 381 19.60 7.19 -1.78
CA ARG A 381 19.32 5.76 -1.81
C ARG A 381 18.41 5.39 -0.65
N GLU A 382 17.49 4.48 -0.91
CA GLU A 382 16.57 4.00 0.13
C GLU A 382 17.33 3.17 1.17
N ARG A 383 18.19 2.26 0.72
CA ARG A 383 18.92 1.33 1.59
C ARG A 383 20.41 1.31 1.27
N PRO A 384 21.15 2.39 1.63
CA PRO A 384 22.57 2.53 1.25
C PRO A 384 23.49 1.44 1.83
N GLN A 385 23.04 0.72 2.85
CA GLN A 385 23.80 -0.40 3.45
C GLN A 385 23.71 -1.68 2.62
N ILE A 386 22.73 -1.79 1.70
CA ILE A 386 22.53 -2.95 0.85
C ILE A 386 23.15 -2.67 -0.52
N GLY A 387 24.39 -3.09 -0.69
CA GLY A 387 25.07 -2.97 -1.98
C GLY A 387 24.57 -3.98 -3.01
N PRO A 388 24.82 -3.75 -4.33
CA PRO A 388 24.27 -4.56 -5.43
C PRO A 388 24.47 -6.07 -5.29
N ARG A 389 25.59 -6.51 -4.74
CA ARG A 389 25.91 -7.95 -4.54
C ARG A 389 25.01 -8.64 -3.52
N PHE A 390 24.31 -7.88 -2.68
CA PHE A 390 23.42 -8.39 -1.62
C PHE A 390 21.95 -8.31 -1.98
N VAL A 391 21.64 -7.80 -3.17
CA VAL A 391 20.29 -7.80 -3.71
C VAL A 391 20.05 -9.13 -4.42
N GLY A 392 19.08 -9.88 -3.95
CA GLY A 392 18.65 -11.12 -4.56
C GLY A 392 18.02 -10.87 -5.94
N ALA A 393 18.23 -11.79 -6.86
CA ALA A 393 17.63 -11.73 -8.18
C ALA A 393 16.11 -11.84 -8.06
N VAL A 394 15.39 -10.94 -8.73
CA VAL A 394 13.93 -10.89 -8.77
C VAL A 394 13.47 -11.18 -10.18
N SER A 395 12.47 -12.05 -10.32
CA SER A 395 11.87 -12.39 -11.62
C SER A 395 10.42 -12.82 -11.45
N THR A 396 9.61 -12.62 -12.47
CA THR A 396 8.28 -13.23 -12.58
C THR A 396 8.43 -14.72 -12.88
N TYR A 397 7.64 -15.54 -12.20
CA TYR A 397 7.58 -16.98 -12.41
C TYR A 397 6.13 -17.38 -12.72
N GLU A 398 5.91 -17.91 -13.92
CA GLU A 398 4.61 -18.38 -14.39
C GLU A 398 4.38 -19.83 -13.97
N TYR A 399 3.14 -20.16 -13.57
CA TYR A 399 2.73 -21.52 -13.22
C TYR A 399 1.25 -21.75 -13.47
N THR A 400 0.82 -23.01 -13.43
CA THR A 400 -0.57 -23.39 -13.64
C THR A 400 -1.13 -24.01 -12.35
N ALA A 401 -2.25 -23.48 -11.86
CA ALA A 401 -2.97 -24.05 -10.73
C ALA A 401 -3.51 -25.46 -11.06
N ALA A 402 -3.81 -26.25 -10.04
CA ALA A 402 -4.32 -27.61 -10.19
C ALA A 402 -5.64 -27.69 -10.99
N ASP A 403 -6.43 -26.63 -11.03
CA ASP A 403 -7.66 -26.52 -11.83
C ASP A 403 -7.46 -25.95 -13.25
N GLY A 404 -6.20 -25.70 -13.64
CA GLY A 404 -5.83 -25.25 -14.99
C GLY A 404 -5.80 -23.73 -15.17
N LEU A 405 -5.97 -22.93 -14.09
CA LEU A 405 -5.84 -21.47 -14.17
C LEU A 405 -4.35 -21.10 -14.28
N GLU A 406 -4.01 -20.31 -15.29
CA GLU A 406 -2.66 -19.77 -15.45
C GLU A 406 -2.44 -18.66 -14.40
N LEU A 407 -1.34 -18.75 -13.68
CA LEU A 407 -0.96 -17.88 -12.58
C LEU A 407 0.49 -17.40 -12.73
N GLU A 408 0.84 -16.36 -12.00
CA GLU A 408 2.22 -15.89 -11.87
C GLU A 408 2.52 -15.48 -10.43
N GLY A 409 3.78 -15.33 -10.14
CA GLY A 409 4.24 -14.77 -8.87
C GLY A 409 5.65 -14.23 -8.99
N ILE A 410 6.09 -13.52 -7.99
CA ILE A 410 7.43 -12.90 -7.97
C ILE A 410 8.37 -13.78 -7.15
N LEU A 411 9.41 -14.26 -7.80
CA LEU A 411 10.45 -15.08 -7.19
C LEU A 411 11.67 -14.23 -6.86
N THR A 412 12.02 -14.15 -5.59
CA THR A 412 13.28 -13.58 -5.11
C THR A 412 14.23 -14.69 -4.69
N LEU A 413 15.37 -14.77 -5.34
CA LEU A 413 16.39 -15.79 -5.06
C LEU A 413 17.48 -15.24 -4.11
N PRO A 414 18.06 -16.09 -3.23
CA PRO A 414 19.14 -15.68 -2.35
C PRO A 414 20.38 -15.26 -3.15
N PRO A 415 20.99 -14.10 -2.82
CA PRO A 415 22.12 -13.58 -3.58
C PRO A 415 23.33 -14.53 -3.49
N GLY A 416 23.91 -14.87 -4.65
CA GLY A 416 25.13 -15.68 -4.72
C GLY A 416 24.96 -17.17 -4.40
N ILE A 417 23.73 -17.66 -4.25
CA ILE A 417 23.42 -19.07 -4.01
C ILE A 417 22.75 -19.67 -5.27
N GLU A 418 23.13 -20.87 -5.62
CA GLU A 418 22.50 -21.59 -6.74
C GLU A 418 21.03 -21.90 -6.43
N ALA A 419 20.14 -21.63 -7.38
CA ALA A 419 18.70 -21.91 -7.25
C ALA A 419 18.42 -23.42 -7.41
N LYS A 420 18.72 -24.18 -6.38
CA LYS A 420 18.57 -25.63 -6.39
C LYS A 420 18.19 -26.18 -5.01
N ASN A 421 17.00 -26.76 -4.91
CA ASN A 421 16.48 -27.35 -3.67
C ASN A 421 16.60 -26.41 -2.46
N LEU A 422 16.32 -25.12 -2.66
CA LEU A 422 16.40 -24.11 -1.62
C LEU A 422 15.23 -24.26 -0.62
N PRO A 423 15.45 -23.93 0.67
CA PRO A 423 14.32 -23.70 1.56
C PRO A 423 13.51 -22.51 1.04
N VAL A 424 12.19 -22.57 1.19
CA VAL A 424 11.30 -21.56 0.63
C VAL A 424 10.44 -20.87 1.69
N VAL A 425 10.20 -19.59 1.48
CA VAL A 425 9.18 -18.82 2.18
C VAL A 425 8.14 -18.37 1.17
N MET A 426 6.91 -18.83 1.35
CA MET A 426 5.76 -18.32 0.62
C MET A 426 5.32 -17.03 1.29
N LEU A 427 5.24 -15.93 0.51
CA LEU A 427 4.96 -14.58 1.02
C LEU A 427 3.75 -13.97 0.28
N PRO A 428 2.52 -14.50 0.49
CA PRO A 428 1.32 -13.96 -0.14
C PRO A 428 1.06 -12.53 0.34
N HIS A 429 0.70 -11.66 -0.62
CA HIS A 429 0.37 -10.26 -0.36
C HIS A 429 -0.94 -10.06 0.39
N GLY A 430 -1.16 -8.86 0.92
CA GLY A 430 -2.42 -8.41 1.51
C GLY A 430 -3.45 -8.00 0.46
N GLY A 431 -4.60 -7.54 0.90
CA GLY A 431 -5.71 -7.12 0.04
C GLY A 431 -6.98 -7.91 0.33
N PRO A 432 -7.40 -8.94 -0.45
CA PRO A 432 -6.65 -9.67 -1.49
C PRO A 432 -6.54 -8.98 -2.85
N ALA A 433 -7.40 -8.01 -3.16
CA ALA A 433 -7.36 -7.24 -4.40
C ALA A 433 -6.14 -6.29 -4.43
N SER A 434 -4.97 -6.88 -4.61
CA SER A 434 -3.65 -6.27 -4.78
C SER A 434 -2.80 -7.19 -5.64
N HIS A 435 -1.53 -6.87 -5.90
CA HIS A 435 -0.58 -7.77 -6.53
C HIS A 435 0.85 -7.36 -6.24
N ASP A 436 1.76 -8.32 -6.37
CA ASP A 436 3.20 -8.11 -6.33
C ASP A 436 3.76 -8.02 -7.76
N TYR A 437 4.86 -7.28 -7.94
CA TYR A 437 5.57 -7.08 -9.20
C TYR A 437 7.08 -7.03 -8.99
N GLU A 438 7.85 -7.13 -10.05
CA GLU A 438 9.31 -7.11 -9.97
C GLU A 438 9.83 -5.78 -9.41
N GLN A 439 10.29 -5.82 -8.16
CA GLN A 439 10.88 -4.69 -7.46
C GLN A 439 11.77 -5.16 -6.30
N PHE A 440 12.47 -4.23 -5.65
CA PHE A 440 13.12 -4.50 -4.38
C PHE A 440 12.07 -4.54 -3.24
N ASP A 441 11.53 -5.71 -2.95
CA ASP A 441 10.71 -5.89 -1.75
C ASP A 441 11.61 -6.12 -0.53
N TRP A 442 11.51 -5.23 0.46
CA TRP A 442 12.41 -5.26 1.63
C TRP A 442 12.23 -6.51 2.50
N TRP A 443 11.02 -7.08 2.53
CA TRP A 443 10.71 -8.27 3.31
C TRP A 443 11.22 -9.53 2.60
N ALA A 444 10.89 -9.68 1.33
CA ALA A 444 11.39 -10.77 0.50
C ALA A 444 12.93 -10.78 0.45
N GLN A 445 13.55 -9.62 0.24
CA GLN A 445 15.00 -9.47 0.19
C GLN A 445 15.69 -9.77 1.54
N ALA A 446 15.05 -9.41 2.67
CA ALA A 446 15.57 -9.77 3.99
C ALA A 446 15.64 -11.29 4.18
N LEU A 447 14.58 -12.02 3.83
CA LEU A 447 14.53 -13.48 3.90
C LEU A 447 15.50 -14.11 2.89
N ALA A 448 15.55 -13.59 1.67
CA ALA A 448 16.50 -14.06 0.65
C ALA A 448 17.95 -13.88 1.10
N SER A 449 18.28 -12.78 1.79
CA SER A 449 19.62 -12.56 2.37
C SER A 449 20.03 -13.61 3.42
N ARG A 450 19.08 -14.40 3.92
CA ARG A 450 19.29 -15.51 4.88
C ARG A 450 19.31 -16.88 4.22
N GLY A 451 19.26 -16.94 2.88
CA GLY A 451 19.41 -18.18 2.12
C GLY A 451 18.09 -18.81 1.65
N TYR A 452 16.96 -18.13 1.82
CA TYR A 452 15.65 -18.60 1.37
C TYR A 452 15.36 -18.16 -0.07
N ALA A 453 14.75 -19.05 -0.87
CA ALA A 453 13.93 -18.60 -1.97
C ALA A 453 12.65 -18.00 -1.39
N VAL A 454 12.22 -16.83 -1.89
CA VAL A 454 10.98 -16.19 -1.46
C VAL A 454 10.06 -16.08 -2.66
N PHE A 455 8.86 -16.61 -2.53
CA PHE A 455 7.86 -16.57 -3.59
C PHE A 455 6.62 -15.79 -3.15
N GLN A 456 6.30 -14.75 -3.91
CA GLN A 456 5.14 -13.88 -3.71
C GLN A 456 4.11 -14.21 -4.80
N PRO A 457 3.16 -15.14 -4.55
CA PRO A 457 2.20 -15.56 -5.56
C PRO A 457 1.12 -14.50 -5.77
N ASN A 458 0.83 -14.17 -7.03
CA ASN A 458 -0.36 -13.44 -7.45
C ASN A 458 -1.48 -14.46 -7.69
N PHE A 459 -2.11 -14.89 -6.60
CA PHE A 459 -3.20 -15.87 -6.59
C PHE A 459 -4.48 -15.28 -7.23
N ARG A 460 -5.45 -16.12 -7.63
CA ARG A 460 -6.74 -15.60 -8.13
C ARG A 460 -7.35 -14.57 -7.17
N GLY A 461 -7.92 -13.51 -7.71
CA GLY A 461 -8.36 -12.35 -6.92
C GLY A 461 -7.34 -11.22 -6.84
N SER A 462 -6.09 -11.43 -7.33
CA SER A 462 -5.09 -10.37 -7.47
C SER A 462 -5.43 -9.43 -8.63
N THR A 463 -4.89 -8.19 -8.61
CA THR A 463 -5.21 -7.12 -9.57
C THR A 463 -4.18 -6.95 -10.70
N ASN A 464 -3.29 -7.91 -10.89
CA ASN A 464 -2.29 -7.89 -11.97
C ASN A 464 -2.86 -8.28 -13.36
N ARG A 465 -4.15 -8.59 -13.45
CA ARG A 465 -4.84 -9.05 -14.64
C ARG A 465 -6.23 -8.41 -14.71
N ASP A 466 -7.04 -8.89 -15.67
CA ASP A 466 -8.38 -8.40 -15.90
C ASP A 466 -9.36 -8.67 -14.73
N LYS A 467 -10.54 -8.06 -14.82
CA LYS A 467 -11.60 -8.20 -13.82
C LYS A 467 -12.03 -9.67 -13.60
N ALA A 468 -12.06 -10.49 -14.66
CA ALA A 468 -12.41 -11.91 -14.53
C ALA A 468 -11.45 -12.66 -13.61
N PHE A 469 -10.18 -12.28 -13.60
CA PHE A 469 -9.18 -12.82 -12.67
C PHE A 469 -9.39 -12.34 -11.23
N VAL A 470 -9.75 -11.07 -11.04
CA VAL A 470 -10.13 -10.53 -9.73
C VAL A 470 -11.36 -11.26 -9.18
N ASP A 471 -12.40 -11.41 -10.01
CA ASP A 471 -13.65 -12.06 -9.61
C ASP A 471 -13.49 -13.57 -9.36
N ALA A 472 -12.52 -14.22 -9.98
CA ALA A 472 -12.20 -15.62 -9.71
C ALA A 472 -11.77 -15.89 -8.25
N GLY A 473 -11.43 -14.83 -7.50
CA GLY A 473 -11.16 -14.89 -6.07
C GLY A 473 -12.40 -14.76 -5.17
N ASN A 474 -13.55 -14.36 -5.71
CA ASN A 474 -14.78 -14.16 -4.93
C ASN A 474 -15.25 -15.48 -4.30
N GLY A 475 -15.43 -15.48 -2.98
CA GLY A 475 -15.82 -16.66 -2.22
C GLY A 475 -14.75 -17.74 -2.07
N GLU A 476 -13.51 -17.48 -2.49
CA GLU A 476 -12.42 -18.48 -2.52
C GLU A 476 -11.39 -18.35 -1.40
N TRP A 477 -11.66 -17.53 -0.39
CA TRP A 477 -10.80 -17.47 0.80
C TRP A 477 -10.70 -18.82 1.48
N GLY A 478 -9.45 -19.26 1.78
CA GLY A 478 -9.19 -20.57 2.37
C GLY A 478 -9.55 -21.76 1.50
N ARG A 479 -9.86 -21.51 0.23
CA ARG A 479 -10.18 -22.51 -0.80
C ARG A 479 -9.17 -22.43 -1.93
N LYS A 480 -9.61 -22.12 -3.16
CA LYS A 480 -8.72 -22.06 -4.33
C LYS A 480 -7.65 -20.99 -4.22
N MET A 481 -7.94 -19.84 -3.61
CA MET A 481 -6.92 -18.82 -3.33
C MET A 481 -5.80 -19.37 -2.44
N GLN A 482 -6.11 -20.30 -1.53
CA GLN A 482 -5.11 -20.95 -0.67
C GLN A 482 -4.31 -22.00 -1.47
N THR A 483 -4.98 -22.81 -2.27
CA THR A 483 -4.29 -23.83 -3.07
C THR A 483 -3.45 -23.25 -4.20
N ASP A 484 -3.82 -22.09 -4.78
CA ASP A 484 -3.00 -21.35 -5.75
C ASP A 484 -1.60 -21.03 -5.19
N ILE A 485 -1.52 -20.68 -3.88
CA ILE A 485 -0.25 -20.41 -3.19
C ILE A 485 0.60 -21.69 -3.14
N THR A 486 0.00 -22.81 -2.77
CA THR A 486 0.69 -24.12 -2.67
C THR A 486 1.07 -24.66 -4.05
N ASP A 487 0.21 -24.49 -5.06
CA ASP A 487 0.50 -24.88 -6.44
C ASP A 487 1.74 -24.17 -6.99
N GLY A 488 1.91 -22.87 -6.69
CA GLY A 488 3.12 -22.13 -7.04
C GLY A 488 4.39 -22.70 -6.40
N MET A 489 4.32 -23.10 -5.13
CA MET A 489 5.43 -23.76 -4.46
C MET A 489 5.76 -25.11 -5.11
N MET A 490 4.73 -25.90 -5.42
CA MET A 490 4.92 -27.22 -6.04
C MET A 490 5.48 -27.10 -7.46
N ALA A 491 5.13 -26.07 -8.22
CA ALA A 491 5.72 -25.78 -9.53
C ALA A 491 7.22 -25.46 -9.41
N LEU A 492 7.60 -24.60 -8.48
CA LEU A 492 9.02 -24.30 -8.19
C LEU A 492 9.80 -25.55 -7.75
N ALA A 493 9.16 -26.45 -7.00
CA ALA A 493 9.76 -27.72 -6.59
C ALA A 493 9.91 -28.70 -7.77
N ALA A 494 8.95 -28.74 -8.68
CA ALA A 494 9.04 -29.56 -9.88
C ALA A 494 10.21 -29.14 -10.79
N ASP A 495 10.50 -27.84 -10.84
CA ASP A 495 11.66 -27.29 -11.55
C ASP A 495 12.98 -27.44 -10.76
N GLY A 496 12.94 -28.02 -9.55
CA GLY A 496 14.09 -28.26 -8.70
C GLY A 496 14.69 -27.02 -8.07
N ILE A 497 13.97 -25.88 -8.06
CA ILE A 497 14.41 -24.62 -7.49
C ILE A 497 14.31 -24.67 -5.96
N VAL A 498 13.18 -25.18 -5.43
CA VAL A 498 12.92 -25.25 -3.99
C VAL A 498 12.69 -26.68 -3.50
N ASP A 499 12.84 -26.88 -2.21
CA ASP A 499 12.48 -28.10 -1.50
C ASP A 499 11.12 -27.89 -0.80
N PRO A 500 10.04 -28.53 -1.26
CA PRO A 500 8.72 -28.32 -0.71
C PRO A 500 8.56 -28.84 0.73
N GLU A 501 9.46 -29.72 1.18
CA GLU A 501 9.50 -30.16 2.59
C GLU A 501 10.15 -29.13 3.49
N ARG A 502 10.75 -28.07 2.95
CA ARG A 502 11.42 -26.97 3.66
C ARG A 502 10.72 -25.64 3.37
N ALA A 503 9.42 -25.57 3.67
CA ALA A 503 8.58 -24.42 3.39
C ALA A 503 8.00 -23.80 4.66
N CYS A 504 8.02 -22.48 4.78
CA CYS A 504 7.19 -21.70 5.70
C CYS A 504 6.31 -20.72 4.92
N ILE A 505 5.19 -20.30 5.52
CA ILE A 505 4.32 -19.27 4.96
C ILE A 505 4.31 -18.05 5.87
N VAL A 506 4.51 -16.88 5.29
CA VAL A 506 4.63 -15.59 5.99
C VAL A 506 3.78 -14.58 5.24
N GLY A 507 2.98 -13.76 5.92
CA GLY A 507 2.21 -12.74 5.23
C GLY A 507 1.55 -11.75 6.16
N ALA A 508 1.05 -10.63 5.59
CA ALA A 508 0.36 -9.60 6.33
C ALA A 508 -1.07 -9.40 5.85
N SER A 509 -1.98 -8.98 6.76
CA SER A 509 -3.38 -8.70 6.44
C SER A 509 -4.09 -9.94 5.85
N TYR A 510 -4.58 -9.88 4.61
CA TYR A 510 -5.04 -11.09 3.91
C TYR A 510 -3.92 -12.16 3.83
N GLY A 511 -2.67 -11.78 3.50
CA GLY A 511 -1.54 -12.70 3.52
C GLY A 511 -1.29 -13.33 4.89
N GLY A 512 -1.58 -12.59 5.97
CA GLY A 512 -1.57 -13.12 7.35
C GLY A 512 -2.70 -14.13 7.61
N TYR A 513 -3.88 -13.90 7.04
CA TYR A 513 -4.95 -14.89 7.00
C TYR A 513 -4.49 -16.16 6.24
N ALA A 514 -3.93 -15.99 5.03
CA ALA A 514 -3.43 -17.10 4.23
C ALA A 514 -2.33 -17.90 4.96
N ALA A 515 -1.44 -17.22 5.70
CA ALA A 515 -0.46 -17.88 6.54
C ALA A 515 -1.10 -18.76 7.65
N LEU A 516 -2.14 -18.25 8.30
CA LEU A 516 -2.90 -19.03 9.29
C LEU A 516 -3.68 -20.17 8.64
N ALA A 517 -4.33 -19.92 7.50
CA ALA A 517 -5.08 -20.91 6.74
C ALA A 517 -4.20 -22.06 6.24
N GLY A 518 -2.97 -21.76 5.81
CA GLY A 518 -2.00 -22.73 5.33
C GLY A 518 -1.57 -23.78 6.35
N VAL A 519 -1.86 -23.56 7.65
CA VAL A 519 -1.54 -24.52 8.74
C VAL A 519 -2.77 -24.91 9.57
N THR A 520 -3.97 -24.46 9.17
CA THR A 520 -5.23 -24.80 9.89
C THR A 520 -6.31 -25.32 8.96
N VAL A 521 -6.54 -24.65 7.84
CA VAL A 521 -7.51 -25.05 6.79
C VAL A 521 -6.85 -26.07 5.86
N GLU A 522 -5.71 -25.72 5.32
CA GLU A 522 -4.80 -26.60 4.62
C GLU A 522 -3.83 -27.23 5.64
N GLN A 523 -3.35 -28.44 5.40
CA GLN A 523 -2.50 -29.16 6.35
C GLN A 523 -1.41 -29.96 5.63
N GLY A 524 -0.29 -30.21 6.34
CA GLY A 524 0.80 -31.04 5.85
C GLY A 524 1.71 -30.36 4.83
N VAL A 525 1.64 -29.05 4.70
CA VAL A 525 2.39 -28.29 3.68
C VAL A 525 3.55 -27.50 4.31
N TYR A 526 3.31 -26.77 5.39
CA TYR A 526 4.28 -25.81 5.92
C TYR A 526 4.87 -26.24 7.26
N ARG A 527 6.16 -25.97 7.44
CA ARG A 527 6.86 -26.18 8.73
C ARG A 527 6.55 -25.10 9.75
N CYS A 528 6.20 -23.89 9.31
CA CYS A 528 5.83 -22.79 10.18
C CYS A 528 4.97 -21.73 9.46
N ALA A 529 4.21 -20.95 10.23
CA ALA A 529 3.43 -19.83 9.74
C ALA A 529 3.69 -18.56 10.56
N VAL A 530 3.85 -17.41 9.88
CA VAL A 530 3.94 -16.09 10.51
C VAL A 530 2.82 -15.21 9.97
N ALA A 531 1.91 -14.80 10.82
CA ALA A 531 0.78 -13.94 10.47
C ALA A 531 0.98 -12.54 11.08
N VAL A 532 1.21 -11.56 10.23
CA VAL A 532 1.31 -10.15 10.63
C VAL A 532 -0.03 -9.46 10.38
N ALA A 533 -0.64 -8.89 11.42
CA ALA A 533 -1.95 -8.24 11.32
C ALA A 533 -3.00 -9.08 10.56
N GLY A 534 -2.97 -10.42 10.75
CA GLY A 534 -3.79 -11.37 10.00
C GLY A 534 -5.22 -11.49 10.52
N VAL A 535 -6.18 -11.65 9.60
CA VAL A 535 -7.56 -11.98 9.95
C VAL A 535 -7.63 -13.44 10.37
N SER A 536 -8.15 -13.74 11.56
CA SER A 536 -8.23 -15.12 12.10
C SER A 536 -9.66 -15.64 12.22
N ASP A 537 -10.64 -14.75 12.34
CA ASP A 537 -12.07 -15.06 12.47
C ASP A 537 -12.87 -14.18 11.53
N LEU A 538 -13.26 -14.71 10.37
CA LEU A 538 -13.92 -14.00 9.30
C LEU A 538 -15.30 -13.48 9.72
N ALA A 539 -16.09 -14.29 10.41
CA ALA A 539 -17.40 -13.88 10.88
C ALA A 539 -17.30 -12.72 11.89
N SER A 540 -16.29 -12.75 12.77
CA SER A 540 -16.02 -11.65 13.71
C SER A 540 -15.61 -10.37 12.99
N MET A 541 -14.83 -10.47 11.90
CA MET A 541 -14.43 -9.33 11.07
C MET A 541 -15.64 -8.67 10.41
N VAL A 542 -16.50 -9.44 9.76
CA VAL A 542 -17.75 -8.94 9.13
C VAL A 542 -18.70 -8.31 10.17
N ASP A 543 -18.84 -8.93 11.35
CA ASP A 543 -19.69 -8.37 12.41
C ASP A 543 -19.11 -7.09 13.02
N GLN A 544 -17.79 -6.92 13.04
CA GLN A 544 -17.15 -5.68 13.46
C GLN A 544 -17.38 -4.58 12.43
N GLU A 545 -17.14 -4.86 11.17
CA GLU A 545 -17.39 -3.93 10.07
C GLU A 545 -18.83 -3.39 10.11
N ARG A 546 -19.81 -4.28 10.28
CA ARG A 546 -21.22 -3.89 10.44
C ARG A 546 -21.45 -2.96 11.63
N ARG A 547 -20.77 -3.19 12.75
CA ARG A 547 -20.94 -2.35 13.95
C ARG A 547 -20.31 -0.97 13.76
N GLU A 548 -19.14 -0.91 13.18
CA GLU A 548 -18.33 0.32 13.11
C GLU A 548 -18.82 1.25 12.01
N THR A 549 -19.12 0.72 10.83
CA THR A 549 -19.53 1.54 9.68
C THR A 549 -21.05 1.68 9.58
N GLY A 550 -21.82 0.68 10.00
CA GLY A 550 -23.25 0.58 9.75
C GLY A 550 -23.61 0.40 8.26
N SER A 551 -22.58 0.25 7.40
CA SER A 551 -22.78 0.08 5.95
C SER A 551 -23.19 -1.37 5.65
N LYS A 552 -24.34 -1.50 5.01
CA LYS A 552 -24.84 -2.79 4.53
C LYS A 552 -24.02 -3.25 3.30
N GLU A 553 -23.70 -2.30 2.44
CA GLU A 553 -22.98 -2.51 1.19
C GLU A 553 -21.57 -3.05 1.47
N LEU A 554 -20.86 -2.48 2.44
CA LEU A 554 -19.53 -2.94 2.81
C LEU A 554 -19.56 -4.35 3.43
N VAL A 555 -20.61 -4.66 4.18
CA VAL A 555 -20.82 -6.02 4.70
C VAL A 555 -21.10 -7.01 3.57
N GLU A 556 -21.91 -6.63 2.57
CA GLU A 556 -22.21 -7.45 1.39
C GLU A 556 -20.95 -7.65 0.54
N TYR A 557 -20.13 -6.62 0.35
CA TYR A 557 -18.82 -6.70 -0.30
C TYR A 557 -17.93 -7.76 0.37
N TRP A 558 -17.80 -7.72 1.70
CA TRP A 558 -16.95 -8.70 2.40
C TRP A 558 -17.52 -10.12 2.33
N ILE A 559 -18.84 -10.29 2.36
CA ILE A 559 -19.47 -11.61 2.17
C ILE A 559 -19.24 -12.13 0.75
N GLU A 560 -19.31 -11.29 -0.26
CA GLU A 560 -18.98 -11.67 -1.63
C GLU A 560 -17.52 -12.14 -1.74
N LYS A 561 -16.59 -11.39 -1.17
CA LYS A 561 -15.15 -11.73 -1.20
C LYS A 561 -14.79 -12.97 -0.39
N MET A 562 -15.35 -13.13 0.80
CA MET A 562 -15.01 -14.23 1.71
C MET A 562 -15.84 -15.50 1.46
N GLY A 563 -17.07 -15.36 0.97
CA GLY A 563 -18.04 -16.44 0.81
C GLY A 563 -19.24 -16.34 1.76
N PRO A 564 -20.21 -17.25 1.63
CA PRO A 564 -21.45 -17.25 2.40
C PRO A 564 -21.22 -17.24 3.91
N LYS A 565 -22.01 -16.42 4.62
CA LYS A 565 -21.82 -16.18 6.07
C LYS A 565 -21.82 -17.48 6.91
N ASP A 566 -22.65 -18.43 6.55
CA ASP A 566 -22.78 -19.74 7.23
C ASP A 566 -21.58 -20.68 6.99
N GLU A 567 -20.75 -20.37 6.01
CA GLU A 567 -19.53 -21.13 5.70
C GLU A 567 -18.27 -20.51 6.31
N LEU A 568 -18.29 -19.23 6.75
CA LEU A 568 -17.11 -18.52 7.22
C LEU A 568 -16.39 -19.22 8.39
N ASP A 569 -17.13 -19.92 9.27
CA ASP A 569 -16.54 -20.67 10.37
C ASP A 569 -15.66 -21.82 9.88
N SER A 570 -15.98 -22.42 8.73
CA SER A 570 -15.25 -23.55 8.14
C SER A 570 -13.91 -23.18 7.53
N ILE A 571 -13.69 -21.89 7.27
CA ILE A 571 -12.47 -21.32 6.70
C ILE A 571 -11.82 -20.29 7.64
N SER A 572 -12.32 -20.15 8.88
CA SER A 572 -11.75 -19.26 9.89
C SER A 572 -10.65 -19.96 10.68
N PRO A 573 -9.37 -19.56 10.57
CA PRO A 573 -8.26 -20.21 11.31
C PRO A 573 -8.49 -20.34 12.81
N ARG A 574 -9.09 -19.32 13.44
CA ARG A 574 -9.44 -19.36 14.87
C ARG A 574 -10.37 -20.51 15.22
N LYS A 575 -11.36 -20.82 14.37
CA LYS A 575 -12.31 -21.91 14.58
C LYS A 575 -11.65 -23.28 14.39
N LEU A 576 -10.62 -23.31 13.56
CA LEU A 576 -9.84 -24.50 13.22
C LEU A 576 -8.51 -24.60 13.98
N ALA A 577 -8.31 -23.79 15.01
CA ALA A 577 -7.04 -23.74 15.75
C ALA A 577 -6.59 -25.10 16.29
N ALA A 578 -7.51 -26.01 16.62
CA ALA A 578 -7.19 -27.38 17.03
C ALA A 578 -6.56 -28.23 15.92
N GLN A 579 -6.75 -27.85 14.66
CA GLN A 579 -6.20 -28.53 13.48
C GLN A 579 -4.81 -28.01 13.12
N ALA A 580 -4.34 -26.91 13.71
CA ALA A 580 -3.02 -26.37 13.42
C ALA A 580 -1.95 -27.47 13.52
N ASP A 581 -1.19 -27.67 12.43
CA ASP A 581 -0.21 -28.75 12.30
C ASP A 581 1.24 -28.26 12.33
N ALA A 582 1.45 -26.93 12.35
CA ALA A 582 2.76 -26.30 12.47
C ALA A 582 2.77 -25.19 13.53
N PRO A 583 3.93 -24.79 14.07
CA PRO A 583 4.07 -23.62 14.95
C PRO A 583 3.64 -22.33 14.26
N ILE A 584 2.95 -21.47 15.00
CA ILE A 584 2.41 -20.20 14.51
C ILE A 584 3.03 -19.03 15.27
N MET A 585 3.47 -18.00 14.55
CA MET A 585 3.78 -16.69 15.11
C MET A 585 2.72 -15.69 14.70
N LEU A 586 2.19 -14.96 15.68
CA LEU A 586 1.26 -13.86 15.51
C LEU A 586 1.99 -12.55 15.81
N ILE A 587 2.02 -11.61 14.89
CA ILE A 587 2.61 -10.28 15.09
C ILE A 587 1.55 -9.23 14.77
N HIS A 588 1.32 -8.23 15.66
CA HIS A 588 0.25 -7.29 15.43
C HIS A 588 0.50 -5.93 16.08
N GLY A 589 0.21 -4.86 15.34
CA GLY A 589 0.18 -3.49 15.84
C GLY A 589 -1.02 -3.23 16.74
N ARG A 590 -0.82 -2.55 17.87
CA ARG A 590 -1.92 -2.23 18.78
C ARG A 590 -2.85 -1.14 18.25
N ASP A 591 -2.30 -0.27 17.40
CA ASP A 591 -3.01 0.86 16.80
C ASP A 591 -3.60 0.52 15.43
N ASP A 592 -3.66 -0.79 15.08
CA ASP A 592 -4.24 -1.25 13.81
C ASP A 592 -5.75 -1.02 13.78
N THR A 593 -6.17 -0.11 12.89
CA THR A 593 -7.59 0.24 12.66
C THR A 593 -8.17 -0.44 11.41
N VAL A 594 -7.38 -1.22 10.67
CA VAL A 594 -7.82 -1.99 9.48
C VAL A 594 -8.18 -3.41 9.88
N VAL A 595 -7.22 -4.15 10.44
CA VAL A 595 -7.45 -5.46 11.06
C VAL A 595 -7.25 -5.29 12.56
N PRO A 596 -8.31 -5.31 13.36
CA PRO A 596 -8.16 -5.02 14.78
C PRO A 596 -7.24 -6.03 15.51
N TYR A 597 -6.40 -5.52 16.39
CA TYR A 597 -5.49 -6.31 17.22
C TYR A 597 -6.16 -7.52 17.87
N ARG A 598 -7.47 -7.42 18.14
CA ARG A 598 -8.29 -8.51 18.65
C ARG A 598 -8.23 -9.76 17.78
N GLN A 599 -8.03 -9.68 16.48
CA GLN A 599 -7.93 -10.86 15.62
C GLN A 599 -6.76 -11.77 16.03
N SER A 600 -5.62 -11.20 16.40
CA SER A 600 -4.49 -11.97 16.92
C SER A 600 -4.72 -12.49 18.34
N THR A 601 -5.35 -11.71 19.23
CA THR A 601 -5.57 -12.18 20.61
C THR A 601 -6.57 -13.33 20.69
N ILE A 602 -7.66 -13.31 19.92
CA ILE A 602 -8.62 -14.42 19.89
C ILE A 602 -8.03 -15.68 19.24
N MET A 603 -7.12 -15.53 18.27
CA MET A 603 -6.39 -16.65 17.70
C MET A 603 -5.43 -17.28 18.72
N ALA A 604 -4.66 -16.44 19.44
CA ALA A 604 -3.76 -16.89 20.49
C ALA A 604 -4.50 -17.66 21.60
N ASP A 605 -5.68 -17.18 22.00
CA ASP A 605 -6.53 -17.86 23.00
C ASP A 605 -7.04 -19.21 22.48
N ALA A 606 -7.42 -19.30 21.21
CA ALA A 606 -7.86 -20.55 20.60
C ALA A 606 -6.72 -21.58 20.50
N LEU A 607 -5.53 -21.15 20.06
CA LEU A 607 -4.33 -21.99 20.01
C LEU A 607 -3.93 -22.49 21.41
N ARG A 608 -3.93 -21.59 22.40
CA ARG A 608 -3.67 -21.95 23.81
C ARG A 608 -4.65 -23.01 24.32
N SER A 609 -5.93 -22.80 24.04
CA SER A 609 -6.99 -23.73 24.45
C SER A 609 -6.87 -25.09 23.77
N ALA A 610 -6.36 -25.13 22.55
CA ALA A 610 -6.11 -26.35 21.79
C ALA A 610 -4.74 -26.99 22.09
N GLY A 611 -3.91 -26.37 22.95
CA GLY A 611 -2.57 -26.86 23.28
C GLY A 611 -1.57 -26.81 22.11
N LYS A 612 -1.78 -25.91 21.17
CA LYS A 612 -0.93 -25.74 19.98
C LYS A 612 0.21 -24.74 20.22
N PRO A 613 1.42 -24.96 19.67
CA PRO A 613 2.54 -24.05 19.85
C PRO A 613 2.32 -22.74 19.09
N TYR A 614 2.42 -21.62 19.80
CA TYR A 614 2.37 -20.29 19.19
C TYR A 614 3.25 -19.28 19.94
N GLU A 615 3.62 -18.20 19.24
CA GLU A 615 4.24 -17.01 19.80
C GLU A 615 3.37 -15.79 19.43
N LEU A 616 3.22 -14.81 20.33
CA LEU A 616 2.49 -13.57 20.08
C LEU A 616 3.43 -12.39 20.34
N VAL A 617 3.63 -11.56 19.32
CA VAL A 617 4.46 -10.37 19.35
C VAL A 617 3.57 -9.13 19.18
N GLU A 618 3.54 -8.30 20.21
CA GLU A 618 2.82 -7.03 20.19
C GLU A 618 3.74 -5.91 19.74
N LEU A 619 3.23 -5.02 18.87
CA LEU A 619 3.91 -3.84 18.39
C LEU A 619 3.18 -2.61 18.93
N ASP A 620 3.70 -2.03 20.01
CA ASP A 620 3.08 -0.86 20.66
C ASP A 620 3.16 0.37 19.76
N GLY A 621 2.04 1.09 19.60
CA GLY A 621 1.93 2.30 18.77
C GLY A 621 1.99 2.04 17.27
N GLU A 622 2.10 0.78 16.82
CA GLU A 622 2.18 0.44 15.41
C GLU A 622 0.80 0.25 14.79
N ASP A 623 0.65 0.72 13.57
CA ASP A 623 -0.55 0.60 12.76
C ASP A 623 -0.47 -0.58 11.78
N HIS A 624 -1.46 -0.65 10.87
CA HIS A 624 -1.53 -1.70 9.84
C HIS A 624 -0.36 -1.68 8.84
N TRP A 625 0.26 -0.51 8.65
CA TRP A 625 1.21 -0.26 7.57
C TRP A 625 2.67 -0.42 7.98
N LEU A 626 2.94 -0.77 9.23
CA LEU A 626 4.30 -0.85 9.78
C LEU A 626 5.06 0.48 9.60
N SER A 627 4.43 1.56 10.06
CA SER A 627 4.84 2.94 9.79
C SER A 627 6.00 3.44 10.65
N LEU A 628 6.33 2.74 11.74
CA LEU A 628 7.37 3.12 12.69
C LEU A 628 8.63 2.24 12.52
N SER A 629 9.81 2.86 12.49
CA SER A 629 11.07 2.13 12.21
C SER A 629 11.36 1.02 13.21
N ALA A 630 11.20 1.29 14.51
CA ALA A 630 11.55 0.33 15.57
C ALA A 630 10.64 -0.90 15.58
N THR A 631 9.34 -0.71 15.44
CA THR A 631 8.34 -1.80 15.43
C THR A 631 8.37 -2.59 14.13
N ARG A 632 8.61 -1.92 13.00
CA ARG A 632 8.85 -2.56 11.71
C ARG A 632 10.08 -3.46 11.73
N LEU A 633 11.19 -2.96 12.29
CA LEU A 633 12.41 -3.77 12.48
C LEU A 633 12.13 -4.96 13.40
N LYS A 634 11.48 -4.73 14.55
CA LYS A 634 11.11 -5.80 15.49
C LYS A 634 10.27 -6.89 14.80
N MET A 635 9.28 -6.50 13.99
CA MET A 635 8.47 -7.45 13.21
C MET A 635 9.35 -8.32 12.32
N LEU A 636 10.28 -7.71 11.58
CA LEU A 636 11.15 -8.45 10.66
C LEU A 636 12.14 -9.35 11.41
N GLU A 637 12.78 -8.87 12.48
CA GLU A 637 13.70 -9.66 13.30
C GLU A 637 13.02 -10.90 13.89
N GLU A 638 11.81 -10.74 14.44
CA GLU A 638 11.04 -11.85 15.00
C GLU A 638 10.59 -12.83 13.90
N THR A 639 10.18 -12.32 12.73
CA THR A 639 9.83 -13.16 11.58
C THR A 639 11.02 -14.02 11.15
N VAL A 640 12.18 -13.40 10.93
CA VAL A 640 13.40 -14.12 10.51
C VAL A 640 13.82 -15.14 11.57
N ARG A 641 13.88 -14.74 12.84
CA ARG A 641 14.19 -15.63 13.97
C ARG A 641 13.28 -16.86 13.98
N PHE A 642 11.98 -16.67 13.77
CA PHE A 642 11.01 -17.75 13.81
C PHE A 642 11.12 -18.68 12.61
N VAL A 643 11.31 -18.14 11.41
CA VAL A 643 11.52 -18.93 10.20
C VAL A 643 12.82 -19.75 10.32
N GLU A 644 13.96 -19.14 10.70
CA GLU A 644 15.22 -19.84 10.91
C GLU A 644 15.13 -20.96 11.97
N LYS A 645 14.37 -20.75 13.04
CA LYS A 645 14.16 -21.74 14.10
C LYS A 645 13.42 -22.99 13.61
N HIS A 646 12.43 -22.84 12.73
CA HIS A 646 11.55 -23.93 12.32
C HIS A 646 11.83 -24.47 10.93
N ASN A 647 12.51 -23.69 10.09
CA ASN A 647 12.92 -24.06 8.73
C ASN A 647 14.34 -23.52 8.45
N PRO A 648 15.39 -24.05 9.10
CA PRO A 648 16.74 -23.57 8.92
C PRO A 648 17.17 -23.62 7.43
N ALA A 649 17.93 -22.60 6.98
CA ALA A 649 18.39 -22.51 5.60
C ALA A 649 19.55 -23.48 5.29
N ASP A 650 20.27 -23.94 6.30
CA ASP A 650 21.42 -24.87 6.26
C ASP A 650 21.07 -26.30 6.74
#